data_f5ee0a86ad842b27429a0ce029b64ffb
#
_entry.id   f5ee0a86ad842b27429a0ce029b64ffb
#
_cell.length_a   1.000
_cell.length_b   1.000
_cell.length_c   1.000
_cell.angle_alpha   90.00
_cell.angle_beta   90.00
_cell.angle_gamma   90.00
#
_symmetry.space_group_name_H-M   'P 1'
#
loop_
_entity.id
_entity.type
_entity.pdbx_description
1 polymer ?
#
loop_
_entity_poly.entity_id
_entity_poly.type
_entity_poly.pdbx_seq_one_letter_code
_entity_poly.pdbx_strand_id
1 'polypeptide(L)'
;MKRLINFISDYPNLKHKVTEELYSFTPKTLIAAFLLATIFIFVFWNAVHNSTYLLIWYGLIGLLSITRYSDYRRYIQKQDKHSLQDYNRFKIKSLLHSMLWSLLPILFLSELTPDYQVLLLFFLLTVAIAVTVFVSDFSISSTITTILLLPIFIMFFFSTIPFVYLLQTLILIFYFLLLAANKHFNLRLYQVYKNEERYELTKEILSSEEQKLSSLLEQAPIGIFYYDKELNIQRSNCMFKKLFGIEKEDTKINLNEIKDKDIVHLLHHVLTVPTEKETLGSFNFSLQNKPIWIELICSSLTNNHNEIIGGIGTIEDKTVEHAGYEKINYISLHDALTGLPNRRSYQEYMKELITKEKHTDSYSFLFYMDLNHFKQINDTFGHVVGDKVLLEVASRLKSLTIHPKFLSRIGGDEFIMLVPFTTKDEHSSKAQAKEIALMIKKLFKESFYIEGLDLYMTTSIGIVIIEPNSDDTEQLIRKADMAMYQTKREGLNNIRFYDHSLDLVQQELTSLQHDLKLAIENDELELYYQPIVSINDNTLNAVEALIRWNHPTKGLIMPDKYIPMATESGLITKVGWWVSKEVCRQLALWQESNVINFEYVSININARQLNEINFVDRLSNCITQGGINPSLLKLDLTETTLLDNFTNTQVIIKNLKEEGIECSIDDFGTGYSSLSYLKKIAFKVLKIDKIFVKDMLTNPDSQELIKSIVSIGRQFNYKVIIEGIETEEQRQKLMEIDSNICYQGYLFSKAVPAKEFEERFLTYKETIS
;
A
#
# COMPACT_ATOMS: atom_id res chain seq x y z
N MET A 1 10.33 59.13 39.20
CA MET A 1 11.47 59.88 38.66
C MET A 1 12.45 58.97 37.88
N LYS A 2 12.98 57.88 38.47
CA LYS A 2 13.91 56.93 37.73
C LYS A 2 13.30 56.39 36.40
N ARG A 3 11.98 56.04 36.34
CA ARG A 3 11.32 55.58 35.12
C ARG A 3 11.20 56.64 34.00
N LEU A 4 11.17 57.91 34.31
CA LEU A 4 11.15 58.99 33.30
C LEU A 4 12.52 59.36 32.78
N ILE A 5 13.55 59.20 33.64
CA ILE A 5 14.95 59.52 33.32
C ILE A 5 15.55 58.40 32.42
N ASN A 6 15.18 57.12 32.66
CA ASN A 6 15.66 56.01 31.85
C ASN A 6 14.77 55.72 30.61
N PHE A 7 13.72 56.48 30.44
CA PHE A 7 12.68 56.25 29.43
C PHE A 7 13.24 56.27 27.98
N ILE A 8 14.14 57.19 27.67
CA ILE A 8 14.70 57.30 26.33
C ILE A 8 15.76 56.19 26.07
N SER A 9 16.33 55.58 27.13
CA SER A 9 17.27 54.47 26.97
C SER A 9 16.62 53.17 26.59
N ASP A 10 15.33 52.97 26.97
CA ASP A 10 14.61 51.73 26.81
C ASP A 10 13.96 51.60 25.41
N TYR A 11 13.90 52.68 24.65
CA TYR A 11 13.25 52.71 23.31
C TYR A 11 14.14 53.43 22.28
N PRO A 12 15.04 52.72 21.57
CA PRO A 12 15.96 53.32 20.61
C PRO A 12 15.31 54.14 19.50
N ASN A 13 14.15 53.67 18.99
CA ASN A 13 13.42 54.36 17.92
C ASN A 13 12.76 55.66 18.39
N LEU A 14 12.29 55.71 19.65
CA LEU A 14 11.76 56.90 20.24
C LEU A 14 12.85 57.96 20.44
N LYS A 15 14.03 57.54 20.83
CA LYS A 15 15.23 58.41 21.01
C LYS A 15 15.61 59.11 19.70
N HIS A 16 15.51 58.41 18.59
CA HIS A 16 15.76 59.03 17.29
C HIS A 16 14.73 60.15 16.98
N LYS A 17 13.44 59.84 17.11
CA LYS A 17 12.36 60.83 16.88
C LYS A 17 12.54 62.07 17.81
N VAL A 18 12.82 61.87 19.10
CA VAL A 18 13.08 62.95 20.04
C VAL A 18 14.30 63.77 19.63
N THR A 19 15.38 63.11 19.18
CA THR A 19 16.57 63.82 18.71
C THR A 19 16.27 64.64 17.45
N GLU A 20 15.51 64.12 16.52
CA GLU A 20 15.07 64.80 15.30
C GLU A 20 14.24 66.04 15.66
N GLU A 21 13.32 65.90 16.60
CA GLU A 21 12.47 67.01 17.08
C GLU A 21 13.27 68.07 17.80
N LEU A 22 14.20 67.68 18.68
CA LEU A 22 15.12 68.63 19.35
C LEU A 22 15.92 69.44 18.35
N TYR A 23 16.45 68.82 17.31
CA TYR A 23 17.18 69.52 16.27
C TYR A 23 16.26 70.37 15.38
N SER A 24 15.01 69.98 15.14
CA SER A 24 14.04 70.78 14.35
C SER A 24 13.75 72.12 14.96
N PHE A 25 13.72 72.22 16.30
CA PHE A 25 13.50 73.48 17.04
C PHE A 25 14.78 74.32 17.20
N THR A 26 15.99 73.77 16.93
CA THR A 26 17.27 74.44 17.14
C THR A 26 17.35 75.84 16.49
N PRO A 27 17.00 76.02 15.20
CA PRO A 27 17.06 77.36 14.59
C PRO A 27 16.19 78.38 15.30
N LYS A 28 14.96 77.99 15.67
CA LYS A 28 14.01 78.87 16.35
C LYS A 28 14.50 79.26 17.74
N THR A 29 14.99 78.30 18.50
CA THR A 29 15.54 78.55 19.86
C THR A 29 16.81 79.41 19.84
N LEU A 30 17.65 79.26 18.84
CA LEU A 30 18.87 80.06 18.71
C LEU A 30 18.52 81.49 18.31
N ILE A 31 17.58 81.71 17.39
CA ILE A 31 17.12 83.07 17.01
C ILE A 31 16.49 83.76 18.22
N ALA A 32 15.61 83.04 18.97
CA ALA A 32 15.00 83.56 20.18
C ALA A 32 16.06 83.90 21.24
N ALA A 33 17.02 83.05 21.50
CA ALA A 33 18.08 83.27 22.46
C ALA A 33 18.95 84.48 22.08
N PHE A 34 19.30 84.63 20.81
CA PHE A 34 20.10 85.74 20.31
C PHE A 34 19.32 87.07 20.40
N LEU A 35 18.04 87.12 20.05
CA LEU A 35 17.15 88.28 20.20
C LEU A 35 17.02 88.69 21.65
N LEU A 36 16.78 87.73 22.55
CA LEU A 36 16.71 87.95 23.98
C LEU A 36 18.04 88.48 24.53
N ALA A 37 19.19 87.93 24.11
CA ALA A 37 20.45 88.45 24.54
C ALA A 37 20.74 89.86 24.02
N THR A 38 20.28 90.21 22.83
CA THR A 38 20.42 91.54 22.26
C THR A 38 19.55 92.58 23.04
N ILE A 39 18.26 92.19 23.32
CA ILE A 39 17.38 92.97 24.14
C ILE A 39 18.01 93.18 25.53
N PHE A 40 18.56 92.10 26.11
CA PHE A 40 19.19 92.18 27.42
C PHE A 40 20.33 93.22 27.45
N ILE A 41 21.23 93.23 26.51
CA ILE A 41 22.31 94.20 26.41
C ILE A 41 21.73 95.63 26.31
N PHE A 42 20.74 95.79 25.42
CA PHE A 42 20.16 97.10 25.22
C PHE A 42 19.55 97.68 26.50
N VAL A 43 18.83 96.85 27.24
CA VAL A 43 18.12 97.22 28.49
C VAL A 43 19.11 97.49 29.65
N PHE A 44 20.11 96.61 29.78
CA PHE A 44 21.00 96.67 30.94
C PHE A 44 22.30 97.42 30.70
N TRP A 45 22.62 97.94 29.49
CA TRP A 45 23.83 98.62 29.14
C TRP A 45 24.22 99.73 30.07
N ASN A 46 23.28 100.57 30.47
CA ASN A 46 23.49 101.75 31.36
C ASN A 46 23.32 101.38 32.84
N ALA A 47 22.80 100.22 33.14
CA ALA A 47 22.56 99.77 34.51
C ALA A 47 23.69 99.01 35.15
N VAL A 48 24.66 98.56 34.33
CA VAL A 48 25.85 97.76 34.77
C VAL A 48 27.07 98.71 34.77
N HIS A 49 27.83 98.63 35.86
CA HIS A 49 28.99 99.47 36.08
C HIS A 49 30.18 99.21 35.10
N ASN A 50 30.32 97.99 34.70
CA ASN A 50 31.31 97.55 33.72
C ASN A 50 30.70 96.84 32.51
N SER A 51 30.31 97.56 31.49
CA SER A 51 29.66 97.05 30.27
C SER A 51 30.53 96.11 29.45
N THR A 52 31.86 96.04 29.73
CA THR A 52 32.84 95.10 29.07
C THR A 52 32.46 93.65 29.37
N TYR A 53 32.05 93.29 30.59
CA TYR A 53 31.62 91.94 30.94
C TYR A 53 30.33 91.52 30.21
N LEU A 54 29.45 92.50 29.97
CA LEU A 54 28.21 92.26 29.21
C LEU A 54 28.51 91.95 27.76
N LEU A 55 29.48 92.65 27.16
CA LEU A 55 29.92 92.31 25.78
C LEU A 55 30.65 90.95 25.70
N ILE A 56 31.47 90.64 26.69
CA ILE A 56 32.09 89.30 26.75
C ILE A 56 31.01 88.18 26.83
N TRP A 57 30.04 88.33 27.74
CA TRP A 57 28.93 87.40 27.89
C TRP A 57 28.18 87.25 26.60
N TYR A 58 27.83 88.33 25.90
CA TYR A 58 27.13 88.34 24.63
C TYR A 58 27.93 87.64 23.53
N GLY A 59 29.24 87.89 23.47
CA GLY A 59 30.13 87.21 22.55
C GLY A 59 30.15 85.72 22.76
N LEU A 60 30.20 85.29 24.03
CA LEU A 60 30.15 83.86 24.38
C LEU A 60 28.81 83.17 23.99
N ILE A 61 27.71 83.84 24.20
CA ILE A 61 26.34 83.35 23.73
C ILE A 61 26.33 83.22 22.20
N GLY A 62 26.87 84.25 21.50
CA GLY A 62 26.95 84.23 20.06
C GLY A 62 27.81 83.05 19.53
N LEU A 63 29.00 82.88 20.11
CA LEU A 63 29.92 81.80 19.76
C LEU A 63 29.25 80.39 19.97
N LEU A 64 28.62 80.20 21.14
CA LEU A 64 27.94 78.92 21.44
C LEU A 64 26.73 78.69 20.53
N SER A 65 26.00 79.75 20.19
CA SER A 65 24.90 79.69 19.23
C SER A 65 25.36 79.25 17.84
N ILE A 66 26.50 79.78 17.37
CA ILE A 66 27.09 79.39 16.07
C ILE A 66 27.50 77.92 16.10
N THR A 67 28.09 77.41 17.19
CA THR A 67 28.48 76.01 17.31
C THR A 67 27.26 75.10 17.36
N ARG A 68 26.15 75.48 17.98
CA ARG A 68 24.89 74.73 18.00
C ARG A 68 24.23 74.74 16.62
N TYR A 69 24.27 75.83 15.90
CA TYR A 69 23.76 75.92 14.53
C TYR A 69 24.62 75.05 13.57
N SER A 70 25.90 74.97 13.77
CA SER A 70 26.76 74.08 13.01
C SER A 70 26.39 72.59 13.23
N ASP A 71 26.11 72.18 14.49
CA ASP A 71 25.65 70.83 14.78
C ASP A 71 24.30 70.51 14.15
N TYR A 72 23.35 71.50 14.17
CA TYR A 72 22.07 71.39 13.47
C TYR A 72 22.27 71.15 11.96
N ARG A 73 23.11 71.91 11.32
CA ARG A 73 23.44 71.75 9.88
C ARG A 73 24.06 70.39 9.61
N ARG A 74 24.95 69.88 10.43
CA ARG A 74 25.56 68.54 10.31
C ARG A 74 24.52 67.46 10.51
N TYR A 75 23.63 67.63 11.46
CA TYR A 75 22.55 66.65 11.72
C TYR A 75 21.62 66.50 10.54
N ILE A 76 21.20 67.59 9.91
CA ILE A 76 20.31 67.55 8.73
C ILE A 76 20.97 66.87 7.52
N GLN A 77 22.27 67.04 7.36
CA GLN A 77 23.04 66.48 6.21
C GLN A 77 23.40 65.01 6.39
N LYS A 78 23.21 64.40 7.55
CA LYS A 78 23.50 63.01 7.80
C LYS A 78 22.41 62.10 7.16
N GLN A 79 22.84 61.04 6.47
CA GLN A 79 21.97 59.97 5.98
C GLN A 79 21.52 59.03 7.11
N ASP A 80 22.42 58.75 8.07
CA ASP A 80 22.09 57.96 9.27
C ASP A 80 21.93 58.86 10.48
N LYS A 81 20.70 59.05 10.90
CA LYS A 81 20.32 59.93 12.01
C LYS A 81 20.21 59.21 13.37
N HIS A 82 20.58 57.93 13.45
CA HIS A 82 20.40 57.09 14.64
C HIS A 82 21.50 57.20 15.70
N SER A 83 22.31 58.24 15.68
CA SER A 83 23.47 58.37 16.54
C SER A 83 23.16 58.93 17.93
N LEU A 84 23.47 58.16 18.99
CA LEU A 84 23.44 58.58 20.38
C LEU A 84 24.38 59.79 20.61
N GLN A 85 25.41 59.96 19.80
CA GLN A 85 26.35 61.08 19.89
C GLN A 85 25.67 62.41 19.56
N ASP A 86 24.74 62.44 18.65
CA ASP A 86 24.04 63.70 18.28
C ASP A 86 23.11 64.17 19.41
N TYR A 87 22.40 63.24 20.07
CA TYR A 87 21.65 63.56 21.28
C TYR A 87 22.50 64.09 22.39
N ASN A 88 23.64 63.45 22.69
CA ASN A 88 24.56 63.91 23.73
C ASN A 88 25.21 65.27 23.40
N ARG A 89 25.55 65.55 22.16
CA ARG A 89 26.03 66.85 21.71
C ARG A 89 25.01 67.91 21.90
N PHE A 90 23.77 67.70 21.50
CA PHE A 90 22.68 68.61 21.73
C PHE A 90 22.49 68.91 23.21
N LYS A 91 22.47 67.86 24.06
CA LYS A 91 22.32 67.96 25.51
C LYS A 91 23.43 68.82 26.12
N ILE A 92 24.69 68.49 25.84
CA ILE A 92 25.83 69.19 26.41
C ILE A 92 25.84 70.68 26.01
N LYS A 93 25.65 70.99 24.73
CA LYS A 93 25.66 72.37 24.26
C LYS A 93 24.47 73.18 24.73
N SER A 94 23.33 72.55 24.91
CA SER A 94 22.13 73.21 25.49
C SER A 94 22.35 73.53 26.96
N LEU A 95 22.97 72.61 27.72
CA LEU A 95 23.36 72.87 29.11
C LEU A 95 24.39 73.99 29.25
N LEU A 96 25.43 74.02 28.40
CA LEU A 96 26.41 75.09 28.37
C LEU A 96 25.77 76.45 28.05
N HIS A 97 24.83 76.47 27.12
CA HIS A 97 24.09 77.69 26.78
C HIS A 97 23.26 78.21 27.96
N SER A 98 22.59 77.31 28.70
CA SER A 98 21.80 77.69 29.90
C SER A 98 22.74 78.14 31.06
N MET A 99 23.91 77.55 31.20
CA MET A 99 24.90 78.03 32.18
C MET A 99 25.35 79.47 31.90
N LEU A 100 25.56 79.87 30.64
CA LEU A 100 25.89 81.23 30.29
C LEU A 100 24.79 82.23 30.69
N TRP A 101 23.50 81.83 30.52
CA TRP A 101 22.39 82.61 30.97
C TRP A 101 22.31 82.72 32.52
N SER A 102 22.64 81.62 33.23
CA SER A 102 22.66 81.59 34.70
C SER A 102 23.80 82.39 35.34
N LEU A 103 24.84 82.76 34.57
CA LEU A 103 25.90 83.67 35.07
C LEU A 103 25.44 85.08 35.21
N LEU A 104 24.34 85.50 34.52
CA LEU A 104 23.87 86.93 34.61
C LEU A 104 23.56 87.41 36.03
N PRO A 105 22.78 86.68 36.85
CA PRO A 105 22.50 87.11 38.22
C PRO A 105 23.85 87.08 39.07
N ILE A 106 24.68 86.14 38.83
CA ILE A 106 25.95 86.03 39.58
C ILE A 106 26.89 87.21 39.29
N LEU A 107 26.97 87.66 38.06
CA LEU A 107 27.86 88.70 37.64
C LEU A 107 27.30 90.09 37.93
N PHE A 108 25.98 90.32 37.84
CA PHE A 108 25.42 91.68 37.79
C PHE A 108 24.35 91.96 38.89
N LEU A 109 23.81 90.96 39.60
CA LEU A 109 22.76 91.23 40.56
C LEU A 109 23.09 92.27 41.63
N SER A 110 24.40 92.18 42.12
CA SER A 110 24.87 93.10 43.15
C SER A 110 25.07 94.52 42.66
N GLU A 111 25.24 94.68 41.33
CA GLU A 111 25.46 96.00 40.72
C GLU A 111 24.17 96.73 40.31
N LEU A 112 23.07 95.99 40.18
CA LEU A 112 21.78 96.45 39.69
C LEU A 112 20.95 97.10 40.81
N THR A 113 20.25 98.14 40.48
CA THR A 113 19.23 98.68 41.38
C THR A 113 18.08 97.66 41.51
N PRO A 114 17.27 97.74 42.57
CA PRO A 114 16.16 96.78 42.80
C PRO A 114 15.18 96.61 41.61
N ASP A 115 14.91 97.68 40.88
CA ASP A 115 14.02 97.63 39.70
C ASP A 115 14.64 96.79 38.56
N TYR A 116 15.90 96.92 38.33
CA TYR A 116 16.68 96.13 37.34
C TYR A 116 16.90 94.66 37.81
N GLN A 117 16.96 94.42 39.10
CA GLN A 117 17.02 93.07 39.64
C GLN A 117 15.71 92.32 39.38
N VAL A 118 14.56 92.94 39.55
CA VAL A 118 13.22 92.41 39.23
C VAL A 118 13.10 92.17 37.73
N LEU A 119 13.56 93.10 36.90
CA LEU A 119 13.54 92.97 35.44
C LEU A 119 14.41 91.83 34.98
N LEU A 120 15.58 91.62 35.59
CA LEU A 120 16.48 90.42 35.32
C LEU A 120 15.75 89.14 35.65
N LEU A 121 15.00 89.08 36.76
CA LEU A 121 14.23 87.90 37.12
C LEU A 121 13.18 87.57 36.05
N PHE A 122 12.33 88.57 35.65
CA PHE A 122 11.34 88.34 34.59
C PHE A 122 11.94 87.93 33.30
N PHE A 123 13.11 88.42 32.96
CA PHE A 123 13.83 88.04 31.76
C PHE A 123 14.28 86.55 31.79
N LEU A 124 14.88 86.09 32.88
CA LEU A 124 15.28 84.76 33.06
C LEU A 124 14.17 83.75 33.21
N LEU A 125 13.03 84.17 33.81
CA LEU A 125 11.82 83.37 33.83
C LEU A 125 11.25 83.14 32.41
N THR A 126 11.32 84.22 31.57
CA THR A 126 10.92 84.07 30.16
C THR A 126 11.75 83.08 29.42
N VAL A 127 13.09 83.10 29.67
CA VAL A 127 14.01 82.09 29.11
C VAL A 127 13.69 80.68 29.60
N ALA A 128 13.35 80.51 30.89
CA ALA A 128 12.96 79.19 31.46
C ALA A 128 11.63 78.67 30.88
N ILE A 129 10.65 79.53 30.66
CA ILE A 129 9.36 79.16 29.96
C ILE A 129 9.70 78.70 28.53
N ALA A 130 10.47 79.49 27.79
CA ALA A 130 10.83 79.17 26.43
C ALA A 130 11.52 77.76 26.32
N VAL A 131 12.43 77.45 27.25
CA VAL A 131 13.08 76.12 27.31
C VAL A 131 12.06 75.02 27.56
N THR A 132 11.10 75.22 28.45
CA THR A 132 10.06 74.24 28.76
C THR A 132 9.20 73.92 27.54
N VAL A 133 8.93 74.91 26.71
CA VAL A 133 8.10 74.75 25.51
C VAL A 133 8.85 74.08 24.32
N PHE A 134 10.11 74.46 24.15
CA PHE A 134 10.90 74.07 22.96
C PHE A 134 11.83 72.86 23.15
N VAL A 135 11.91 72.31 24.36
CA VAL A 135 12.76 71.14 24.62
C VAL A 135 11.86 69.93 24.97
N SER A 136 11.68 69.04 24.02
CA SER A 136 10.80 67.88 24.14
C SER A 136 11.32 66.79 25.08
N ASP A 137 12.58 66.88 25.53
CA ASP A 137 13.19 65.91 26.47
C ASP A 137 13.08 66.41 27.91
N PHE A 138 12.38 65.65 28.76
CA PHE A 138 12.18 66.00 30.15
C PHE A 138 13.49 66.14 30.94
N SER A 139 14.46 65.27 30.71
CA SER A 139 15.74 65.29 31.42
C SER A 139 16.54 66.55 31.07
N ILE A 140 16.58 66.89 29.79
CA ILE A 140 17.30 68.08 29.31
C ILE A 140 16.58 69.34 29.79
N SER A 141 15.26 69.45 29.54
CA SER A 141 14.48 70.61 29.89
C SER A 141 14.47 70.89 31.40
N SER A 142 14.28 69.85 32.25
CA SER A 142 14.27 70.00 33.70
C SER A 142 15.65 70.44 34.25
N THR A 143 16.72 69.89 33.68
CA THR A 143 18.10 70.27 34.06
C THR A 143 18.40 71.70 33.69
N ILE A 144 18.03 72.16 32.49
CA ILE A 144 18.21 73.50 32.02
C ILE A 144 17.45 74.50 32.92
N THR A 145 16.16 74.18 33.20
CA THR A 145 15.29 74.99 34.06
C THR A 145 15.92 75.16 35.46
N THR A 146 16.47 74.06 36.01
CA THR A 146 17.16 74.10 37.31
C THR A 146 18.40 74.96 37.27
N ILE A 147 19.25 74.81 36.24
CA ILE A 147 20.47 75.62 36.07
C ILE A 147 20.13 77.12 35.97
N LEU A 148 19.05 77.47 35.27
CA LEU A 148 18.63 78.87 35.11
C LEU A 148 18.08 79.47 36.39
N LEU A 149 17.25 78.80 37.14
CA LEU A 149 16.49 79.36 38.24
C LEU A 149 17.19 79.23 39.61
N LEU A 150 17.98 78.18 39.85
CA LEU A 150 18.65 77.92 41.13
C LEU A 150 19.63 79.04 41.53
N PRO A 151 20.51 79.53 40.67
CA PRO A 151 21.40 80.63 41.02
C PRO A 151 20.62 81.92 41.40
N ILE A 152 19.54 82.21 40.67
CA ILE A 152 18.71 83.35 40.99
C ILE A 152 18.09 83.19 42.40
N PHE A 153 17.53 82.02 42.67
CA PHE A 153 16.93 81.76 43.97
C PHE A 153 17.97 81.91 45.12
N ILE A 154 19.18 81.46 44.96
CA ILE A 154 20.26 81.56 45.92
C ILE A 154 20.67 83.02 46.09
N MET A 155 20.88 83.74 44.97
CA MET A 155 21.36 85.14 45.01
C MET A 155 20.38 86.08 45.67
N PHE A 156 19.05 85.86 45.58
CA PHE A 156 18.05 86.64 46.24
C PHE A 156 18.12 86.60 47.81
N PHE A 157 18.82 85.60 48.39
CA PHE A 157 19.11 85.60 49.84
C PHE A 157 20.07 86.77 50.25
N PHE A 158 20.86 87.25 49.32
CA PHE A 158 21.81 88.34 49.53
C PHE A 158 21.31 89.66 49.00
N SER A 159 20.06 89.75 48.54
CA SER A 159 19.50 90.92 47.92
C SER A 159 18.82 91.82 49.00
N THR A 160 18.83 93.11 48.77
CA THR A 160 18.22 94.12 49.61
C THR A 160 16.79 94.58 49.12
N ILE A 161 16.23 93.80 48.20
CA ILE A 161 14.89 94.13 47.61
C ILE A 161 13.78 93.96 48.63
N PRO A 162 12.80 94.94 48.76
CA PRO A 162 11.62 94.73 49.55
C PRO A 162 10.81 93.51 49.06
N PHE A 163 10.26 92.72 49.99
CA PHE A 163 9.49 91.55 49.69
C PHE A 163 10.34 90.37 49.10
N VAL A 164 11.65 90.30 49.32
CA VAL A 164 12.54 89.25 48.83
C VAL A 164 12.03 87.80 49.11
N TYR A 165 11.51 87.55 50.28
CA TYR A 165 10.92 86.25 50.65
C TYR A 165 9.70 85.90 49.84
N LEU A 166 8.86 86.87 49.48
CA LEU A 166 7.72 86.66 48.60
C LEU A 166 8.20 86.27 47.20
N LEU A 167 9.24 86.98 46.70
CA LEU A 167 9.79 86.75 45.40
C LEU A 167 10.49 85.37 45.32
N GLN A 168 11.23 84.94 46.35
CA GLN A 168 11.81 83.59 46.45
C GLN A 168 10.70 82.56 46.46
N THR A 169 9.61 82.73 47.19
CA THR A 169 8.50 81.76 47.21
C THR A 169 7.84 81.68 45.86
N LEU A 170 7.65 82.79 45.14
CA LEU A 170 7.12 82.86 43.80
C LEU A 170 8.06 82.10 42.80
N ILE A 171 9.38 82.31 42.89
CA ILE A 171 10.35 81.57 42.04
C ILE A 171 10.26 80.07 42.31
N LEU A 172 10.13 79.65 43.55
CA LEU A 172 10.03 78.26 43.93
C LEU A 172 8.72 77.60 43.39
N ILE A 173 7.57 78.30 43.58
CA ILE A 173 6.29 77.87 43.05
C ILE A 173 6.39 77.77 41.52
N PHE A 174 6.90 78.81 40.89
CA PHE A 174 7.06 78.79 39.42
C PHE A 174 7.94 77.67 38.89
N TYR A 175 9.06 77.40 39.61
CA TYR A 175 9.92 76.28 39.31
C TYR A 175 9.18 74.94 39.33
N PHE A 176 8.40 74.66 40.38
CA PHE A 176 7.64 73.43 40.46
C PHE A 176 6.50 73.40 39.44
N LEU A 177 5.85 74.49 39.08
CA LEU A 177 4.86 74.58 38.01
C LEU A 177 5.50 74.28 36.65
N LEU A 178 6.67 74.83 36.36
CA LEU A 178 7.41 74.48 35.11
C LEU A 178 7.82 73.03 35.07
N LEU A 179 8.27 72.44 36.17
CA LEU A 179 8.59 70.99 36.21
C LEU A 179 7.35 70.16 36.00
N ALA A 180 6.21 70.49 36.58
CA ALA A 180 4.95 69.81 36.41
C ALA A 180 4.44 69.88 34.95
N ALA A 181 4.45 71.11 34.38
CA ALA A 181 4.10 71.33 32.98
C ALA A 181 4.98 70.55 32.01
N ASN A 182 6.29 70.56 32.25
CA ASN A 182 7.26 69.82 31.46
C ASN A 182 7.02 68.31 31.55
N LYS A 183 6.76 67.76 32.75
CA LYS A 183 6.41 66.37 32.95
C LYS A 183 5.15 65.99 32.19
N HIS A 184 4.09 66.81 32.28
CA HIS A 184 2.83 66.52 31.63
C HIS A 184 2.93 66.56 30.10
N PHE A 185 3.66 67.54 29.57
CA PHE A 185 3.90 67.63 28.12
C PHE A 185 4.67 66.43 27.57
N ASN A 186 5.73 66.04 28.25
CA ASN A 186 6.54 64.87 27.84
C ASN A 186 5.74 63.54 27.94
N LEU A 187 4.84 63.39 28.95
CA LEU A 187 3.97 62.21 29.03
C LEU A 187 2.98 62.14 27.87
N ARG A 188 2.43 63.28 27.43
CA ARG A 188 1.54 63.30 26.26
C ARG A 188 2.26 62.95 24.97
N LEU A 189 3.41 63.51 24.74
CA LEU A 189 4.28 63.16 23.59
C LEU A 189 4.56 61.68 23.55
N TYR A 190 4.90 61.08 24.69
CA TYR A 190 5.09 59.65 24.80
C TYR A 190 3.88 58.83 24.35
N GLN A 191 2.68 59.18 24.82
CA GLN A 191 1.45 58.47 24.44
C GLN A 191 1.18 58.55 22.94
N VAL A 192 1.44 59.69 22.32
CA VAL A 192 1.26 59.86 20.87
C VAL A 192 2.20 58.93 20.10
N TYR A 193 3.48 58.93 20.43
CA TYR A 193 4.45 58.06 19.75
C TYR A 193 4.20 56.57 19.95
N LYS A 194 3.78 56.19 21.14
CA LYS A 194 3.39 54.77 21.42
C LYS A 194 2.18 54.32 20.64
N ASN A 195 1.20 55.17 20.45
CA ASN A 195 0.02 54.85 19.67
C ASN A 195 0.32 54.78 18.18
N GLU A 196 1.20 55.65 17.67
CA GLU A 196 1.65 55.63 16.29
C GLU A 196 2.45 54.30 15.98
N GLU A 197 3.36 53.90 16.87
CA GLU A 197 4.10 52.65 16.74
C GLU A 197 3.17 51.42 16.73
N ARG A 198 2.16 51.40 17.62
CA ARG A 198 1.14 50.35 17.65
C ARG A 198 0.33 50.30 16.36
N TYR A 199 -0.03 51.44 15.83
CA TYR A 199 -0.81 51.51 14.59
C TYR A 199 -0.03 50.93 13.40
N GLU A 200 1.21 51.33 13.24
CA GLU A 200 2.07 50.80 12.17
C GLU A 200 2.29 49.30 12.31
N LEU A 201 2.57 48.79 13.53
CA LEU A 201 2.74 47.37 13.78
C LEU A 201 1.47 46.58 13.47
N THR A 202 0.30 47.09 13.86
CA THR A 202 -1.00 46.44 13.60
C THR A 202 -1.27 46.38 12.09
N LYS A 203 -0.93 47.43 11.36
CA LYS A 203 -1.08 47.49 9.91
C LYS A 203 -0.15 46.51 9.18
N GLU A 204 1.10 46.37 9.64
CA GLU A 204 2.03 45.36 9.09
C GLU A 204 1.54 43.93 9.34
N ILE A 205 1.05 43.65 10.57
CA ILE A 205 0.49 42.34 10.91
C ILE A 205 -0.72 42.04 10.03
N LEU A 206 -1.67 42.97 9.89
CA LEU A 206 -2.87 42.80 9.08
C LEU A 206 -2.51 42.53 7.61
N SER A 207 -1.60 43.32 7.04
CA SER A 207 -1.11 43.13 5.66
C SER A 207 -0.43 41.78 5.47
N SER A 208 0.39 41.33 6.45
CA SER A 208 1.03 40.02 6.42
C SER A 208 0.02 38.89 6.50
N GLU A 209 -1.00 39.00 7.36
CA GLU A 209 -2.08 38.00 7.50
C GLU A 209 -2.92 37.93 6.23
N GLU A 210 -3.28 39.08 5.62
CA GLU A 210 -4.00 39.13 4.34
C GLU A 210 -3.19 38.47 3.21
N GLN A 211 -1.88 38.71 3.14
CA GLN A 211 -1.02 38.09 2.16
C GLN A 211 -0.92 36.57 2.36
N LYS A 212 -0.78 36.11 3.61
CA LYS A 212 -0.77 34.67 3.92
C LYS A 212 -2.07 34.01 3.53
N LEU A 213 -3.20 34.59 3.89
CA LEU A 213 -4.52 34.06 3.56
C LEU A 213 -4.73 33.97 2.04
N SER A 214 -4.38 35.03 1.32
CA SER A 214 -4.44 35.08 -0.14
C SER A 214 -3.54 34.01 -0.78
N SER A 215 -2.30 33.84 -0.28
CA SER A 215 -1.39 32.82 -0.77
C SER A 215 -1.90 31.39 -0.51
N LEU A 216 -2.45 31.12 0.67
CA LEU A 216 -3.05 29.82 1.01
C LEU A 216 -4.25 29.51 0.11
N LEU A 217 -5.12 30.46 -0.16
CA LEU A 217 -6.26 30.28 -1.06
C LEU A 217 -5.80 30.02 -2.51
N GLU A 218 -4.80 30.77 -3.00
CA GLU A 218 -4.26 30.57 -4.36
C GLU A 218 -3.53 29.25 -4.55
N GLN A 219 -2.86 28.72 -3.51
CA GLN A 219 -2.13 27.46 -3.56
C GLN A 219 -2.97 26.24 -3.18
N ALA A 220 -4.22 26.42 -2.78
CA ALA A 220 -5.10 25.31 -2.42
C ALA A 220 -5.27 24.34 -3.61
N PRO A 221 -5.16 23.01 -3.39
CA PRO A 221 -5.31 22.01 -4.45
C PRO A 221 -6.75 21.85 -4.94
N ILE A 222 -7.68 22.58 -4.37
CA ILE A 222 -9.11 22.62 -4.72
C ILE A 222 -9.47 23.97 -5.34
N GLY A 223 -10.41 23.96 -6.28
CA GLY A 223 -10.98 25.21 -6.82
C GLY A 223 -11.84 25.87 -5.77
N ILE A 224 -11.54 27.12 -5.41
CA ILE A 224 -12.33 27.92 -4.45
C ILE A 224 -12.87 29.13 -5.19
N PHE A 225 -14.16 29.40 -5.04
CA PHE A 225 -14.79 30.54 -5.66
C PHE A 225 -15.85 31.16 -4.75
N TYR A 226 -16.00 32.46 -4.89
CA TYR A 226 -17.04 33.27 -4.24
C TYR A 226 -17.94 33.90 -5.31
N TYR A 227 -19.24 33.82 -5.13
CA TYR A 227 -20.23 34.35 -6.06
C TYR A 227 -21.29 35.19 -5.34
N ASP A 228 -21.84 36.16 -6.06
CA ASP A 228 -22.89 37.03 -5.58
C ASP A 228 -24.30 36.42 -5.74
N LYS A 229 -25.34 37.19 -5.37
CA LYS A 229 -26.75 36.77 -5.47
C LYS A 229 -27.21 36.50 -6.91
N GLU A 230 -26.58 37.16 -7.86
CA GLU A 230 -26.82 37.01 -9.31
C GLU A 230 -25.99 35.90 -9.95
N LEU A 231 -25.30 35.08 -9.12
CA LEU A 231 -24.42 34.00 -9.52
C LEU A 231 -23.17 34.43 -10.33
N ASN A 232 -22.75 35.70 -10.23
CA ASN A 232 -21.50 36.14 -10.81
C ASN A 232 -20.35 35.83 -9.89
N ILE A 233 -19.30 35.22 -10.42
CA ILE A 233 -18.08 34.97 -9.66
C ILE A 233 -17.38 36.29 -9.37
N GLN A 234 -17.24 36.59 -8.10
CA GLN A 234 -16.57 37.80 -7.60
C GLN A 234 -15.09 37.53 -7.36
N ARG A 235 -14.73 36.32 -6.94
CA ARG A 235 -13.35 35.91 -6.68
C ARG A 235 -13.21 34.41 -6.86
N SER A 236 -12.09 33.97 -7.40
CA SER A 236 -11.73 32.55 -7.51
C SER A 236 -10.21 32.38 -7.43
N ASN A 237 -9.76 31.22 -6.94
CA ASN A 237 -8.34 30.90 -6.88
C ASN A 237 -7.81 30.32 -8.21
N CYS A 238 -6.50 30.15 -8.29
CA CYS A 238 -5.81 29.61 -9.47
C CYS A 238 -6.34 28.22 -9.88
N MET A 239 -6.64 27.34 -8.91
CA MET A 239 -7.11 25.99 -9.20
C MET A 239 -8.51 25.99 -9.83
N PHE A 240 -9.43 26.85 -9.38
CA PHE A 240 -10.73 27.03 -10.02
C PHE A 240 -10.56 27.46 -11.49
N LYS A 241 -9.73 28.50 -11.74
CA LYS A 241 -9.44 29.00 -13.10
C LYS A 241 -8.88 27.88 -14.00
N LYS A 242 -7.95 27.07 -13.46
CA LYS A 242 -7.36 25.94 -14.17
C LYS A 242 -8.39 24.85 -14.51
N LEU A 243 -9.25 24.48 -13.55
CA LEU A 243 -10.32 23.49 -13.76
C LEU A 243 -11.31 23.93 -14.85
N PHE A 244 -11.63 25.23 -14.94
CA PHE A 244 -12.56 25.76 -15.92
C PHE A 244 -11.88 26.29 -17.20
N GLY A 245 -10.56 26.17 -17.33
CA GLY A 245 -9.82 26.60 -18.52
C GLY A 245 -9.84 28.12 -18.77
N ILE A 246 -9.89 28.92 -17.68
CA ILE A 246 -9.99 30.36 -17.73
C ILE A 246 -8.59 30.97 -17.75
N GLU A 247 -8.15 31.42 -18.91
CA GLU A 247 -6.80 31.98 -19.10
C GLU A 247 -6.69 33.49 -18.82
N LYS A 248 -7.81 34.24 -18.82
CA LYS A 248 -7.82 35.70 -18.66
C LYS A 248 -8.45 36.11 -17.33
N GLU A 249 -7.80 37.03 -16.62
CA GLU A 249 -8.26 37.53 -15.31
C GLU A 249 -9.58 38.34 -15.37
N ASP A 250 -9.92 38.92 -16.53
CA ASP A 250 -11.07 39.83 -16.70
C ASP A 250 -12.37 39.16 -17.18
N THR A 251 -12.41 37.82 -17.23
CA THR A 251 -13.63 37.14 -17.70
C THR A 251 -14.66 37.12 -16.57
N LYS A 252 -15.69 37.94 -16.66
CA LYS A 252 -16.87 37.84 -15.79
C LYS A 252 -17.59 36.53 -16.10
N ILE A 253 -17.57 35.62 -15.16
CA ILE A 253 -18.21 34.32 -15.26
C ILE A 253 -19.52 34.37 -14.50
N ASN A 254 -20.63 34.13 -15.19
CA ASN A 254 -21.91 33.91 -14.57
C ASN A 254 -22.20 32.41 -14.51
N LEU A 255 -22.41 31.89 -13.30
CA LEU A 255 -22.65 30.47 -13.07
C LEU A 255 -23.98 29.97 -13.64
N ASN A 256 -24.92 30.87 -14.00
CA ASN A 256 -26.12 30.50 -14.74
C ASN A 256 -25.85 29.98 -16.17
N GLU A 257 -24.66 30.26 -16.72
CA GLU A 257 -24.25 29.77 -18.03
C GLU A 257 -23.79 28.31 -18.03
N ILE A 258 -23.64 27.70 -16.85
CA ILE A 258 -23.32 26.28 -16.69
C ILE A 258 -24.49 25.46 -17.25
N LYS A 259 -24.21 24.54 -18.16
CA LYS A 259 -25.22 23.69 -18.81
C LYS A 259 -25.89 22.69 -17.87
N ASP A 260 -25.22 22.36 -16.77
CA ASP A 260 -25.73 21.43 -15.77
C ASP A 260 -26.74 22.13 -14.85
N LYS A 261 -27.99 21.70 -14.96
CA LYS A 261 -29.12 22.30 -14.21
C LYS A 261 -29.05 21.99 -12.72
N ASP A 262 -28.50 20.86 -12.34
CA ASP A 262 -28.44 20.44 -10.93
C ASP A 262 -27.44 21.31 -10.16
N ILE A 263 -26.30 21.63 -10.81
CA ILE A 263 -25.32 22.59 -10.26
C ILE A 263 -25.97 23.97 -10.05
N VAL A 264 -26.62 24.49 -11.09
CA VAL A 264 -27.25 25.80 -11.00
C VAL A 264 -28.33 25.84 -9.94
N HIS A 265 -29.12 24.76 -9.81
CA HIS A 265 -30.14 24.63 -8.78
C HIS A 265 -29.55 24.61 -7.37
N LEU A 266 -28.46 23.88 -7.17
CA LEU A 266 -27.75 23.86 -5.87
C LEU A 266 -27.24 25.26 -5.50
N LEU A 267 -26.61 25.97 -6.44
CA LEU A 267 -26.08 27.32 -6.21
C LEU A 267 -27.20 28.31 -5.84
N HIS A 268 -28.35 28.20 -6.50
CA HIS A 268 -29.53 29.00 -6.15
C HIS A 268 -30.12 28.62 -4.79
N HIS A 269 -30.18 27.34 -4.45
CA HIS A 269 -30.70 26.87 -3.18
C HIS A 269 -29.89 27.44 -2.01
N VAL A 270 -28.58 27.45 -2.09
CA VAL A 270 -27.67 28.02 -1.09
C VAL A 270 -27.87 29.52 -0.88
N LEU A 271 -28.39 30.25 -1.89
CA LEU A 271 -28.71 31.68 -1.78
C LEU A 271 -30.09 31.94 -1.17
N THR A 272 -30.96 30.93 -1.11
CA THR A 272 -32.34 31.11 -0.57
C THR A 272 -32.47 30.66 0.88
N VAL A 273 -31.63 29.72 1.33
CA VAL A 273 -31.65 29.17 2.69
C VAL A 273 -30.26 29.33 3.30
N PRO A 274 -30.13 29.90 4.52
CA PRO A 274 -28.84 29.93 5.21
C PRO A 274 -28.37 28.50 5.49
N THR A 275 -27.35 28.05 4.77
CA THR A 275 -26.82 26.72 4.86
C THR A 275 -25.35 26.76 5.26
N GLU A 276 -24.97 25.97 6.27
CA GLU A 276 -23.56 25.83 6.66
C GLU A 276 -22.77 25.04 5.61
N LYS A 277 -23.39 24.03 5.01
CA LYS A 277 -22.75 23.21 3.98
C LYS A 277 -23.80 22.43 3.17
N GLU A 278 -23.79 22.58 1.86
CA GLU A 278 -24.46 21.66 0.93
C GLU A 278 -23.45 21.02 -0.01
N THR A 279 -23.60 19.72 -0.20
CA THR A 279 -22.71 18.95 -1.06
C THR A 279 -23.51 18.35 -2.20
N LEU A 280 -23.14 18.66 -3.43
CA LEU A 280 -23.49 17.84 -4.59
C LEU A 280 -22.40 16.78 -4.72
N GLY A 281 -22.81 15.50 -4.69
CA GLY A 281 -21.86 14.41 -4.80
C GLY A 281 -21.11 14.40 -6.14
N SER A 282 -20.21 13.44 -6.32
CA SER A 282 -19.40 13.32 -7.53
C SER A 282 -20.29 13.15 -8.77
N PHE A 283 -20.16 14.01 -9.75
CA PHE A 283 -20.89 13.96 -11.00
C PHE A 283 -19.95 14.19 -12.19
N ASN A 284 -20.36 13.65 -13.35
CA ASN A 284 -19.60 13.76 -14.57
C ASN A 284 -19.85 15.13 -15.21
N PHE A 285 -18.80 15.92 -15.31
CA PHE A 285 -18.82 17.24 -15.94
C PHE A 285 -17.95 17.24 -17.19
N SER A 286 -18.48 17.77 -18.29
CA SER A 286 -17.73 17.86 -19.56
C SER A 286 -16.98 19.19 -19.64
N LEU A 287 -15.69 19.16 -19.41
CA LEU A 287 -14.81 20.31 -19.58
C LEU A 287 -14.00 20.15 -20.87
N GLN A 288 -14.08 21.13 -21.80
CA GLN A 288 -13.34 21.09 -23.08
C GLN A 288 -13.47 19.75 -23.82
N ASN A 289 -14.67 19.14 -23.83
CA ASN A 289 -14.96 17.83 -24.41
C ASN A 289 -14.28 16.62 -23.72
N LYS A 290 -13.74 16.79 -22.49
CA LYS A 290 -13.27 15.68 -21.66
C LYS A 290 -14.20 15.51 -20.47
N PRO A 291 -14.69 14.29 -20.19
CA PRO A 291 -15.45 14.03 -18.99
C PRO A 291 -14.49 14.07 -17.77
N ILE A 292 -14.84 14.87 -16.79
CA ILE A 292 -14.18 14.90 -15.48
C ILE A 292 -15.21 14.66 -14.37
N TRP A 293 -14.80 14.00 -13.32
CA TRP A 293 -15.62 13.82 -12.13
C TRP A 293 -15.26 14.92 -11.13
N ILE A 294 -16.25 15.73 -10.75
CA ILE A 294 -16.06 16.81 -9.77
C ILE A 294 -16.99 16.64 -8.58
N GLU A 295 -16.48 17.02 -7.41
CA GLU A 295 -17.26 17.19 -6.20
C GLU A 295 -17.42 18.69 -5.93
N LEU A 296 -18.66 19.15 -5.78
CA LEU A 296 -18.99 20.54 -5.51
C LEU A 296 -19.60 20.66 -4.11
N ILE A 297 -19.01 21.53 -3.29
CA ILE A 297 -19.51 21.86 -1.96
C ILE A 297 -19.75 23.36 -1.92
N CYS A 298 -20.95 23.77 -1.52
CA CYS A 298 -21.33 25.17 -1.41
C CYS A 298 -21.88 25.50 -0.03
N SER A 299 -21.66 26.75 0.39
CA SER A 299 -22.26 27.31 1.60
C SER A 299 -22.66 28.77 1.38
N SER A 300 -23.70 29.24 2.11
CA SER A 300 -24.12 30.63 2.05
C SER A 300 -23.15 31.55 2.80
N LEU A 301 -22.91 32.74 2.25
CA LEU A 301 -22.16 33.80 2.90
C LEU A 301 -23.11 34.87 3.44
N THR A 302 -23.04 35.15 4.74
CA THR A 302 -23.91 36.12 5.40
C THR A 302 -23.12 37.31 5.92
N ASN A 303 -23.79 38.47 6.01
CA ASN A 303 -23.26 39.67 6.66
C ASN A 303 -23.46 39.59 8.18
N ASN A 304 -23.01 40.64 8.89
CA ASN A 304 -23.15 40.78 10.35
C ASN A 304 -24.63 40.85 10.82
N HIS A 305 -25.59 40.97 9.92
CA HIS A 305 -27.04 41.01 10.18
C HIS A 305 -27.74 39.68 9.79
N ASN A 306 -26.97 38.59 9.52
CA ASN A 306 -27.46 37.29 9.05
C ASN A 306 -28.20 37.36 7.70
N GLU A 307 -27.98 38.37 6.88
CA GLU A 307 -28.51 38.43 5.52
C GLU A 307 -27.53 37.75 4.55
N ILE A 308 -28.03 36.88 3.70
CA ILE A 308 -27.20 36.23 2.67
C ILE A 308 -26.72 37.30 1.69
N ILE A 309 -25.42 37.40 1.50
CA ILE A 309 -24.76 38.33 0.57
C ILE A 309 -24.20 37.64 -0.67
N GLY A 310 -24.09 36.31 -0.65
CA GLY A 310 -23.58 35.49 -1.73
C GLY A 310 -23.35 34.04 -1.28
N GLY A 311 -22.56 33.28 -2.03
CA GLY A 311 -22.16 31.93 -1.68
C GLY A 311 -20.67 31.72 -1.90
N ILE A 312 -20.12 30.77 -1.17
CA ILE A 312 -18.78 30.25 -1.38
C ILE A 312 -18.87 28.80 -1.81
N GLY A 313 -18.14 28.43 -2.85
CA GLY A 313 -18.07 27.07 -3.36
C GLY A 313 -16.66 26.55 -3.42
N THR A 314 -16.51 25.25 -3.21
CA THR A 314 -15.27 24.50 -3.47
C THR A 314 -15.53 23.40 -4.49
N ILE A 315 -14.61 23.23 -5.43
CA ILE A 315 -14.65 22.21 -6.47
C ILE A 315 -13.38 21.38 -6.39
N GLU A 316 -13.54 20.06 -6.32
CA GLU A 316 -12.45 19.10 -6.31
C GLU A 316 -12.57 18.15 -7.52
N ASP A 317 -11.46 17.95 -8.24
CA ASP A 317 -11.38 16.94 -9.31
C ASP A 317 -11.19 15.54 -8.72
N LYS A 318 -12.23 14.72 -8.83
CA LYS A 318 -12.28 13.33 -8.36
C LYS A 318 -12.08 12.30 -9.47
N THR A 319 -11.66 12.73 -10.66
CA THR A 319 -11.55 11.83 -11.85
C THR A 319 -10.61 10.65 -11.59
N VAL A 320 -9.45 10.90 -10.99
CA VAL A 320 -8.48 9.84 -10.70
C VAL A 320 -9.00 8.90 -9.61
N GLU A 321 -9.64 9.45 -8.58
CA GLU A 321 -10.23 8.68 -7.49
C GLU A 321 -11.38 7.80 -8.00
N HIS A 322 -12.29 8.37 -8.81
CA HIS A 322 -13.41 7.65 -9.42
C HIS A 322 -12.91 6.52 -10.36
N ALA A 323 -11.94 6.82 -11.23
CA ALA A 323 -11.31 5.80 -12.08
C ALA A 323 -10.62 4.70 -11.24
N GLY A 324 -10.04 5.08 -10.10
CA GLY A 324 -9.48 4.15 -9.12
C GLY A 324 -10.55 3.24 -8.52
N TYR A 325 -11.69 3.79 -8.09
CA TYR A 325 -12.83 3.03 -7.58
C TYR A 325 -13.42 2.09 -8.62
N GLU A 326 -13.62 2.55 -9.86
CA GLU A 326 -14.09 1.70 -10.95
C GLU A 326 -13.14 0.54 -11.22
N LYS A 327 -11.83 0.82 -11.25
CA LYS A 327 -10.80 -0.21 -11.45
C LYS A 327 -10.75 -1.21 -10.29
N ILE A 328 -10.85 -0.74 -9.04
CA ILE A 328 -10.91 -1.60 -7.85
C ILE A 328 -12.17 -2.48 -7.91
N ASN A 329 -13.31 -1.90 -8.26
CA ASN A 329 -14.56 -2.63 -8.39
C ASN A 329 -14.47 -3.67 -9.50
N TYR A 330 -13.91 -3.31 -10.66
CA TYR A 330 -13.67 -4.24 -11.76
C TYR A 330 -12.78 -5.41 -11.34
N ILE A 331 -11.62 -5.15 -10.71
CA ILE A 331 -10.70 -6.18 -10.22
C ILE A 331 -11.35 -7.04 -9.13
N SER A 332 -12.18 -6.45 -8.29
CA SER A 332 -12.92 -7.17 -7.23
C SER A 332 -13.92 -8.20 -7.78
N LEU A 333 -14.40 -8.01 -9.01
CA LEU A 333 -15.42 -8.84 -9.65
C LEU A 333 -14.90 -9.67 -10.84
N HIS A 334 -13.67 -9.40 -11.32
CA HIS A 334 -13.10 -10.07 -12.49
C HIS A 334 -11.76 -10.72 -12.18
N ASP A 335 -11.45 -11.80 -12.89
CA ASP A 335 -10.12 -12.42 -12.89
C ASP A 335 -9.13 -11.57 -13.66
N ALA A 336 -8.02 -11.22 -13.02
CA ALA A 336 -7.05 -10.26 -13.57
C ALA A 336 -6.35 -10.75 -14.85
N LEU A 337 -6.24 -12.08 -15.05
CA LEU A 337 -5.61 -12.67 -16.22
C LEU A 337 -6.58 -12.74 -17.40
N THR A 338 -7.74 -13.40 -17.21
CA THR A 338 -8.66 -13.73 -18.29
C THR A 338 -9.71 -12.67 -18.57
N GLY A 339 -9.90 -11.72 -17.62
CA GLY A 339 -10.98 -10.73 -17.67
C GLY A 339 -12.37 -11.33 -17.58
N LEU A 340 -12.49 -12.60 -17.21
CA LEU A 340 -13.77 -13.24 -16.90
C LEU A 340 -14.23 -12.80 -15.49
N PRO A 341 -15.55 -12.84 -15.20
CA PRO A 341 -16.04 -12.78 -13.83
C PRO A 341 -15.27 -13.74 -12.91
N ASN A 342 -14.95 -13.30 -11.71
CA ASN A 342 -14.25 -14.11 -10.72
C ASN A 342 -15.23 -14.88 -9.80
N ARG A 343 -14.70 -15.57 -8.80
CA ARG A 343 -15.50 -16.33 -7.82
C ARG A 343 -16.56 -15.49 -7.10
N ARG A 344 -16.19 -14.23 -6.75
CA ARG A 344 -17.12 -13.32 -6.07
C ARG A 344 -18.28 -12.91 -6.97
N SER A 345 -17.98 -12.52 -8.21
CA SER A 345 -18.99 -12.17 -9.20
C SER A 345 -19.95 -13.35 -9.47
N TYR A 346 -19.39 -14.57 -9.54
CA TYR A 346 -20.20 -15.78 -9.65
C TYR A 346 -21.17 -15.95 -8.47
N GLN A 347 -20.70 -15.76 -7.23
CA GLN A 347 -21.55 -15.89 -6.03
C GLN A 347 -22.65 -14.83 -6.00
N GLU A 348 -22.37 -13.60 -6.40
CA GLU A 348 -23.36 -12.52 -6.49
C GLU A 348 -24.40 -12.82 -7.56
N TYR A 349 -23.97 -13.26 -8.75
CA TYR A 349 -24.86 -13.63 -9.84
C TYR A 349 -25.76 -14.82 -9.49
N MET A 350 -25.22 -15.85 -8.83
CA MET A 350 -25.99 -17.02 -8.39
C MET A 350 -27.08 -16.68 -7.37
N LYS A 351 -26.79 -15.79 -6.41
CA LYS A 351 -27.77 -15.30 -5.44
C LYS A 351 -28.96 -14.61 -6.16
N GLU A 352 -28.63 -13.78 -7.14
CA GLU A 352 -29.62 -13.10 -7.95
C GLU A 352 -30.44 -14.08 -8.79
N LEU A 353 -29.78 -15.06 -9.41
CA LEU A 353 -30.44 -16.11 -10.21
C LEU A 353 -31.42 -16.92 -9.38
N ILE A 354 -31.00 -17.46 -8.25
CA ILE A 354 -31.87 -18.26 -7.35
C ILE A 354 -33.06 -17.43 -6.90
N THR A 355 -32.87 -16.13 -6.63
CA THR A 355 -34.00 -15.25 -6.26
C THR A 355 -34.99 -15.08 -7.39
N LYS A 356 -34.51 -14.98 -8.63
CA LYS A 356 -35.36 -14.90 -9.85
C LYS A 356 -35.99 -16.22 -10.19
N GLU A 357 -35.30 -17.35 -10.00
CA GLU A 357 -35.81 -18.71 -10.30
C GLU A 357 -37.00 -19.12 -9.41
N LYS A 358 -37.07 -18.61 -8.17
CA LYS A 358 -38.24 -18.82 -7.30
C LYS A 358 -39.59 -18.41 -7.93
N HIS A 359 -39.53 -17.63 -9.00
CA HIS A 359 -40.71 -17.14 -9.73
C HIS A 359 -40.85 -17.73 -11.14
N THR A 360 -39.95 -18.64 -11.54
CA THR A 360 -39.97 -19.27 -12.87
C THR A 360 -39.82 -20.77 -12.71
N ASP A 361 -40.74 -21.56 -13.23
CA ASP A 361 -40.65 -23.03 -13.24
C ASP A 361 -39.62 -23.53 -14.28
N SER A 362 -38.42 -22.95 -14.29
CA SER A 362 -37.39 -23.25 -15.29
C SER A 362 -36.15 -23.81 -14.65
N TYR A 363 -35.51 -24.78 -15.31
CA TYR A 363 -34.22 -25.36 -14.89
C TYR A 363 -33.07 -24.56 -15.43
N SER A 364 -31.97 -24.46 -14.65
CA SER A 364 -30.68 -23.86 -15.03
C SER A 364 -29.59 -24.89 -14.95
N PHE A 365 -28.48 -24.68 -15.67
CA PHE A 365 -27.37 -25.63 -15.71
C PHE A 365 -26.08 -25.00 -15.23
N LEU A 366 -25.42 -25.67 -14.30
CA LEU A 366 -24.12 -25.32 -13.80
C LEU A 366 -23.07 -26.32 -14.30
N PHE A 367 -22.07 -25.86 -15.03
CA PHE A 367 -20.92 -26.63 -15.51
C PHE A 367 -19.69 -26.20 -14.75
N TYR A 368 -19.07 -27.13 -14.04
CA TYR A 368 -17.77 -26.94 -13.39
C TYR A 368 -16.72 -27.65 -14.23
N MET A 369 -15.70 -26.94 -14.67
CA MET A 369 -14.70 -27.41 -15.63
C MET A 369 -13.31 -27.25 -15.03
N ASP A 370 -12.49 -28.27 -15.19
CA ASP A 370 -11.08 -28.26 -14.81
C ASP A 370 -10.22 -28.75 -15.99
N LEU A 371 -9.05 -28.10 -16.19
CA LEU A 371 -8.15 -28.39 -17.30
C LEU A 371 -7.22 -29.52 -16.93
N ASN A 372 -7.35 -30.66 -17.61
CA ASN A 372 -6.53 -31.83 -17.33
C ASN A 372 -5.05 -31.56 -17.73
N HIS A 373 -4.13 -31.93 -16.85
CA HIS A 373 -2.68 -31.78 -17.04
C HIS A 373 -2.16 -30.35 -17.18
N PHE A 374 -2.96 -29.32 -16.80
CA PHE A 374 -2.52 -27.93 -16.88
C PHE A 374 -1.27 -27.65 -16.07
N LYS A 375 -1.12 -28.31 -14.90
CA LYS A 375 0.09 -28.21 -14.08
C LYS A 375 1.34 -28.70 -14.84
N GLN A 376 1.25 -29.79 -15.62
CA GLN A 376 2.38 -30.29 -16.43
C GLN A 376 2.79 -29.27 -17.50
N ILE A 377 1.83 -28.55 -18.10
CA ILE A 377 2.13 -27.47 -19.04
C ILE A 377 2.93 -26.37 -18.35
N ASN A 378 2.51 -25.94 -17.14
CA ASN A 378 3.25 -24.96 -16.35
C ASN A 378 4.65 -25.43 -15.99
N ASP A 379 4.77 -26.67 -15.54
CA ASP A 379 6.04 -27.24 -15.09
C ASP A 379 7.04 -27.46 -16.26
N THR A 380 6.52 -27.75 -17.47
CA THR A 380 7.33 -28.03 -18.67
C THR A 380 7.69 -26.77 -19.45
N PHE A 381 6.71 -25.85 -19.65
CA PHE A 381 6.85 -24.71 -20.56
C PHE A 381 6.84 -23.36 -19.82
N GLY A 382 6.68 -23.37 -18.48
CA GLY A 382 6.65 -22.19 -17.64
C GLY A 382 5.26 -21.52 -17.56
N HIS A 383 5.08 -20.74 -16.50
CA HIS A 383 3.79 -20.08 -16.19
C HIS A 383 3.33 -19.10 -17.28
N VAL A 384 4.26 -18.49 -18.04
CA VAL A 384 3.90 -17.57 -19.14
C VAL A 384 3.12 -18.27 -20.24
N VAL A 385 3.52 -19.50 -20.59
CA VAL A 385 2.79 -20.33 -21.56
C VAL A 385 1.44 -20.77 -20.98
N GLY A 386 1.42 -21.18 -19.70
CA GLY A 386 0.19 -21.53 -19.01
C GLY A 386 -0.83 -20.37 -18.95
N ASP A 387 -0.38 -19.16 -18.69
CA ASP A 387 -1.24 -17.96 -18.70
C ASP A 387 -1.87 -17.74 -20.09
N LYS A 388 -1.11 -17.93 -21.17
CA LYS A 388 -1.64 -17.83 -22.54
C LYS A 388 -2.64 -18.94 -22.86
N VAL A 389 -2.40 -20.15 -22.37
CA VAL A 389 -3.37 -21.25 -22.46
C VAL A 389 -4.69 -20.88 -21.78
N LEU A 390 -4.64 -20.31 -20.57
CA LEU A 390 -5.86 -19.87 -19.85
C LEU A 390 -6.61 -18.76 -20.59
N LEU A 391 -5.89 -17.83 -21.21
CA LEU A 391 -6.48 -16.78 -22.06
C LEU A 391 -7.20 -17.39 -23.28
N GLU A 392 -6.57 -18.34 -23.95
CA GLU A 392 -7.16 -19.02 -25.11
C GLU A 392 -8.37 -19.86 -24.72
N VAL A 393 -8.31 -20.59 -23.61
CA VAL A 393 -9.47 -21.32 -23.05
C VAL A 393 -10.63 -20.36 -22.79
N ALA A 394 -10.37 -19.25 -22.11
CA ALA A 394 -11.38 -18.24 -21.85
C ALA A 394 -11.99 -17.69 -23.15
N SER A 395 -11.18 -17.45 -24.18
CA SER A 395 -11.61 -16.99 -25.49
C SER A 395 -12.51 -18.03 -26.17
N ARG A 396 -12.10 -19.29 -26.20
CA ARG A 396 -12.89 -20.39 -26.80
C ARG A 396 -14.23 -20.60 -26.06
N LEU A 397 -14.25 -20.55 -24.73
CA LEU A 397 -15.48 -20.64 -23.95
C LEU A 397 -16.40 -19.44 -24.17
N LYS A 398 -15.86 -18.23 -24.34
CA LYS A 398 -16.63 -17.04 -24.71
C LYS A 398 -17.30 -17.18 -26.10
N SER A 399 -16.65 -17.84 -27.05
CA SER A 399 -17.13 -18.00 -28.42
C SER A 399 -18.33 -18.94 -28.57
N LEU A 400 -18.67 -19.75 -27.53
CA LEU A 400 -19.85 -20.59 -27.55
C LEU A 400 -21.11 -19.75 -27.75
N THR A 401 -21.93 -20.14 -28.74
CA THR A 401 -23.17 -19.45 -29.12
C THR A 401 -24.35 -19.87 -28.22
N ILE A 402 -24.16 -19.89 -26.93
CA ILE A 402 -25.18 -20.23 -25.92
C ILE A 402 -25.56 -18.92 -25.23
N HIS A 403 -26.85 -18.58 -25.24
CA HIS A 403 -27.35 -17.37 -24.60
C HIS A 403 -28.72 -17.66 -23.94
N PRO A 404 -28.94 -17.15 -22.71
CA PRO A 404 -27.97 -16.46 -21.84
C PRO A 404 -26.97 -17.42 -21.26
N LYS A 405 -25.73 -16.94 -20.99
CA LYS A 405 -24.71 -17.67 -20.25
C LYS A 405 -23.91 -16.72 -19.36
N PHE A 406 -23.53 -17.21 -18.19
CA PHE A 406 -22.56 -16.57 -17.33
C PHE A 406 -21.32 -17.45 -17.24
N LEU A 407 -20.16 -16.92 -17.62
CA LEU A 407 -18.89 -17.64 -17.62
C LEU A 407 -17.93 -16.97 -16.63
N SER A 408 -17.32 -17.76 -15.75
CA SER A 408 -16.37 -17.27 -14.77
C SER A 408 -15.15 -18.18 -14.65
N ARG A 409 -14.03 -17.61 -14.15
CA ARG A 409 -12.86 -18.35 -13.70
C ARG A 409 -12.77 -18.25 -12.19
N ILE A 410 -12.78 -19.40 -11.50
CA ILE A 410 -12.82 -19.44 -10.04
C ILE A 410 -11.43 -19.34 -9.42
N GLY A 411 -10.42 -19.92 -10.09
CA GLY A 411 -9.02 -19.89 -9.70
C GLY A 411 -8.25 -20.97 -10.45
N GLY A 412 -6.93 -20.83 -10.55
CA GLY A 412 -6.07 -21.81 -11.21
C GLY A 412 -6.57 -22.16 -12.63
N ASP A 413 -6.88 -23.42 -12.84
CA ASP A 413 -7.38 -24.04 -14.07
C ASP A 413 -8.88 -24.32 -14.06
N GLU A 414 -9.61 -23.75 -13.09
CA GLU A 414 -11.04 -24.00 -12.88
C GLU A 414 -11.92 -22.91 -13.51
N PHE A 415 -12.86 -23.33 -14.34
CA PHE A 415 -13.86 -22.48 -14.98
C PHE A 415 -15.28 -22.94 -14.63
N ILE A 416 -16.18 -21.98 -14.49
CA ILE A 416 -17.61 -22.27 -14.30
C ILE A 416 -18.40 -21.60 -15.43
N MET A 417 -19.34 -22.33 -15.99
CA MET A 417 -20.34 -21.79 -16.89
C MET A 417 -21.71 -22.07 -16.32
N LEU A 418 -22.52 -21.02 -16.24
CA LEU A 418 -23.92 -21.10 -15.83
C LEU A 418 -24.81 -20.73 -17.01
N VAL A 419 -25.80 -21.55 -17.28
CA VAL A 419 -26.79 -21.32 -18.34
C VAL A 419 -28.19 -21.29 -17.69
N PRO A 420 -28.75 -20.08 -17.46
CA PRO A 420 -29.99 -19.91 -16.74
C PRO A 420 -31.21 -20.09 -17.64
N PHE A 421 -32.32 -20.51 -17.05
CA PHE A 421 -33.67 -20.53 -17.62
C PHE A 421 -33.81 -21.28 -18.96
N THR A 422 -33.23 -22.49 -19.04
CA THR A 422 -33.13 -23.23 -20.31
C THR A 422 -34.39 -23.98 -20.69
N THR A 423 -35.04 -24.67 -19.75
CA THR A 423 -36.22 -25.53 -20.01
C THR A 423 -37.13 -25.59 -18.79
N LYS A 424 -38.40 -25.88 -19.03
CA LYS A 424 -39.37 -26.20 -17.98
C LYS A 424 -39.62 -27.69 -17.82
N ASP A 425 -39.03 -28.51 -18.69
CA ASP A 425 -39.24 -29.97 -18.69
C ASP A 425 -37.98 -30.66 -18.11
N GLU A 426 -38.16 -31.41 -17.04
CA GLU A 426 -37.13 -32.15 -16.35
C GLU A 426 -36.44 -33.19 -17.27
N HIS A 427 -37.22 -33.91 -18.11
CA HIS A 427 -36.63 -34.93 -18.98
C HIS A 427 -35.75 -34.36 -20.07
N SER A 428 -36.08 -33.20 -20.61
CA SER A 428 -35.23 -32.51 -21.61
C SER A 428 -34.00 -31.82 -21.00
N SER A 429 -34.02 -31.52 -19.70
CA SER A 429 -32.94 -30.81 -19.03
C SER A 429 -31.60 -31.58 -19.09
N LYS A 430 -31.58 -32.88 -18.81
CA LYS A 430 -30.38 -33.71 -18.90
C LYS A 430 -29.84 -33.80 -20.33
N ALA A 431 -30.70 -33.93 -21.32
CA ALA A 431 -30.30 -34.02 -22.73
C ALA A 431 -29.65 -32.69 -23.19
N GLN A 432 -30.27 -31.55 -22.88
CA GLN A 432 -29.76 -30.22 -23.21
C GLN A 432 -28.43 -29.93 -22.50
N ALA A 433 -28.34 -30.20 -21.21
CA ALA A 433 -27.08 -29.99 -20.44
C ALA A 433 -25.98 -30.89 -21.01
N LYS A 434 -26.28 -32.14 -21.40
CA LYS A 434 -25.27 -33.02 -22.04
C LYS A 434 -24.84 -32.50 -23.42
N GLU A 435 -25.73 -31.95 -24.22
CA GLU A 435 -25.44 -31.35 -25.51
C GLU A 435 -24.48 -30.17 -25.34
N ILE A 436 -24.78 -29.26 -24.39
CA ILE A 436 -23.90 -28.11 -24.05
C ILE A 436 -22.54 -28.61 -23.61
N ALA A 437 -22.45 -29.60 -22.73
CA ALA A 437 -21.21 -30.16 -22.27
C ALA A 437 -20.37 -30.78 -23.42
N LEU A 438 -21.04 -31.42 -24.40
CA LEU A 438 -20.36 -31.93 -25.60
C LEU A 438 -19.86 -30.79 -26.50
N MET A 439 -20.60 -29.66 -26.59
CA MET A 439 -20.09 -28.46 -27.28
C MET A 439 -18.84 -27.89 -26.59
N ILE A 440 -18.86 -27.80 -25.27
CA ILE A 440 -17.68 -27.38 -24.50
C ILE A 440 -16.49 -28.32 -24.81
N LYS A 441 -16.70 -29.62 -24.67
CA LYS A 441 -15.66 -30.65 -24.92
C LYS A 441 -15.09 -30.58 -26.33
N LYS A 442 -15.94 -30.24 -27.34
CA LYS A 442 -15.47 -30.06 -28.72
C LYS A 442 -14.45 -28.94 -28.89
N LEU A 443 -14.50 -27.88 -28.06
CA LEU A 443 -13.51 -26.79 -28.09
C LEU A 443 -12.10 -27.24 -27.73
N PHE A 444 -11.98 -28.35 -27.01
CA PHE A 444 -10.69 -28.92 -26.57
C PHE A 444 -10.18 -30.02 -27.50
N LYS A 445 -10.88 -30.37 -28.59
CA LYS A 445 -10.38 -31.32 -29.58
C LYS A 445 -9.28 -30.72 -30.46
N GLU A 446 -9.34 -29.42 -30.72
CA GLU A 446 -8.34 -28.70 -31.47
C GLU A 446 -7.18 -28.31 -30.60
N SER A 447 -5.95 -28.45 -31.11
CA SER A 447 -4.74 -28.06 -30.37
C SER A 447 -4.78 -26.55 -30.00
N PHE A 448 -4.08 -26.20 -28.95
CA PHE A 448 -3.84 -24.84 -28.55
C PHE A 448 -2.50 -24.39 -29.12
N TYR A 449 -2.53 -23.55 -30.15
CA TYR A 449 -1.30 -23.03 -30.76
C TYR A 449 -0.81 -21.82 -29.99
N ILE A 450 0.20 -22.01 -29.15
CA ILE A 450 0.75 -20.99 -28.24
C ILE A 450 2.25 -20.87 -28.47
N GLU A 451 2.73 -19.69 -28.88
CA GLU A 451 4.17 -19.40 -29.09
C GLU A 451 4.92 -20.40 -29.98
N GLY A 452 4.25 -20.94 -30.99
CA GLY A 452 4.86 -21.92 -31.88
C GLY A 452 4.76 -23.38 -31.41
N LEU A 453 4.08 -23.60 -30.27
CA LEU A 453 3.84 -24.92 -29.70
C LEU A 453 2.41 -25.36 -29.98
N ASP A 454 2.23 -26.60 -30.41
CA ASP A 454 0.95 -27.28 -30.51
C ASP A 454 0.68 -28.05 -29.20
N LEU A 455 -0.16 -27.52 -28.35
CA LEU A 455 -0.49 -28.11 -27.05
C LEU A 455 -1.85 -28.81 -27.12
N TYR A 456 -1.91 -30.04 -26.69
CA TYR A 456 -3.16 -30.81 -26.58
C TYR A 456 -3.59 -30.88 -25.13
N MET A 457 -4.82 -30.44 -24.89
CA MET A 457 -5.39 -30.38 -23.55
C MET A 457 -6.84 -30.83 -23.57
N THR A 458 -7.30 -31.42 -22.50
CA THR A 458 -8.68 -31.85 -22.33
C THR A 458 -9.27 -31.23 -21.08
N THR A 459 -10.58 -31.33 -20.91
CA THR A 459 -11.27 -30.83 -19.72
C THR A 459 -12.17 -31.89 -19.13
N SER A 460 -12.20 -31.95 -17.79
CA SER A 460 -13.17 -32.72 -17.01
C SER A 460 -14.36 -31.83 -16.62
N ILE A 461 -15.58 -32.31 -16.81
CA ILE A 461 -16.79 -31.47 -16.65
C ILE A 461 -17.74 -32.12 -15.66
N GLY A 462 -18.03 -31.43 -14.55
CA GLY A 462 -19.11 -31.76 -13.63
C GLY A 462 -20.34 -30.89 -13.92
N ILE A 463 -21.52 -31.50 -13.92
CA ILE A 463 -22.78 -30.83 -14.25
C ILE A 463 -23.74 -30.96 -13.09
N VAL A 464 -24.36 -29.85 -12.70
CA VAL A 464 -25.51 -29.78 -11.81
C VAL A 464 -26.68 -29.17 -12.54
N ILE A 465 -27.81 -29.84 -12.47
CA ILE A 465 -29.10 -29.28 -12.89
C ILE A 465 -29.65 -28.54 -11.68
N ILE A 466 -29.83 -27.24 -11.81
CA ILE A 466 -30.44 -26.39 -10.78
C ILE A 466 -31.92 -26.43 -10.97
N GLU A 467 -32.61 -26.97 -9.97
CA GLU A 467 -34.07 -27.07 -9.94
C GLU A 467 -34.70 -25.75 -9.49
N PRO A 468 -35.94 -25.47 -9.93
CA PRO A 468 -36.72 -24.39 -9.35
C PRO A 468 -36.80 -24.55 -7.83
N ASN A 469 -36.62 -23.46 -7.08
CA ASN A 469 -36.59 -23.43 -5.61
C ASN A 469 -35.33 -23.98 -4.93
N SER A 470 -34.22 -24.14 -5.63
CA SER A 470 -32.92 -24.39 -5.00
C SER A 470 -32.49 -23.19 -4.17
N ASP A 471 -32.05 -23.41 -2.93
CA ASP A 471 -31.76 -22.30 -1.97
C ASP A 471 -30.26 -22.08 -1.66
N ASP A 472 -29.38 -23.07 -1.91
CA ASP A 472 -28.00 -23.02 -1.42
C ASP A 472 -26.97 -22.98 -2.56
N THR A 473 -26.45 -21.77 -2.80
CA THR A 473 -25.44 -21.49 -3.82
C THR A 473 -24.14 -22.28 -3.60
N GLU A 474 -23.71 -22.43 -2.35
CA GLU A 474 -22.46 -23.11 -2.02
C GLU A 474 -22.58 -24.63 -2.21
N GLN A 475 -23.73 -25.19 -1.90
CA GLN A 475 -24.02 -26.60 -2.17
C GLN A 475 -24.00 -26.92 -3.66
N LEU A 476 -24.53 -26.05 -4.51
CA LEU A 476 -24.53 -26.27 -5.96
C LEU A 476 -23.10 -26.31 -6.55
N ILE A 477 -22.23 -25.42 -6.10
CA ILE A 477 -20.79 -25.46 -6.49
C ILE A 477 -20.19 -26.77 -6.04
N ARG A 478 -20.33 -27.12 -4.74
CA ARG A 478 -19.78 -28.35 -4.20
C ARG A 478 -20.25 -29.58 -4.95
N LYS A 479 -21.53 -29.67 -5.30
CA LYS A 479 -22.10 -30.76 -6.08
C LYS A 479 -21.46 -30.84 -7.49
N ALA A 480 -21.28 -29.71 -8.14
CA ALA A 480 -20.67 -29.65 -9.47
C ALA A 480 -19.18 -30.04 -9.42
N ASP A 481 -18.45 -29.59 -8.42
CA ASP A 481 -17.05 -29.95 -8.16
C ASP A 481 -16.93 -31.47 -7.89
N MET A 482 -17.79 -32.03 -7.03
CA MET A 482 -17.80 -33.47 -6.78
C MET A 482 -18.05 -34.29 -8.05
N ALA A 483 -18.97 -33.86 -8.90
CA ALA A 483 -19.20 -34.52 -10.18
C ALA A 483 -17.97 -34.41 -11.12
N MET A 484 -17.37 -33.27 -11.19
CA MET A 484 -16.14 -33.03 -11.97
C MET A 484 -14.97 -33.87 -11.44
N TYR A 485 -14.77 -33.88 -10.13
CA TYR A 485 -13.73 -34.66 -9.50
C TYR A 485 -13.88 -36.17 -9.77
N GLN A 486 -15.10 -36.71 -9.74
CA GLN A 486 -15.33 -38.08 -10.08
C GLN A 486 -15.01 -38.40 -11.55
N THR A 487 -15.15 -37.46 -12.49
CA THR A 487 -14.70 -37.67 -13.88
C THR A 487 -13.20 -37.84 -13.98
N LYS A 488 -12.42 -37.14 -13.15
CA LYS A 488 -10.95 -37.31 -13.11
C LYS A 488 -10.54 -38.70 -12.66
N ARG A 489 -11.31 -39.31 -11.76
CA ARG A 489 -11.02 -40.67 -11.24
C ARG A 489 -11.44 -41.77 -12.18
N GLU A 490 -12.52 -41.58 -12.93
CA GLU A 490 -13.06 -42.61 -13.89
C GLU A 490 -12.35 -42.57 -15.25
N GLY A 491 -11.42 -41.66 -15.44
CA GLY A 491 -10.69 -41.42 -16.67
C GLY A 491 -10.93 -39.99 -17.18
N LEU A 492 -9.83 -39.26 -17.32
CA LEU A 492 -9.78 -37.88 -17.76
C LEU A 492 -10.61 -37.64 -19.03
N ASN A 493 -11.09 -36.41 -19.24
CA ASN A 493 -11.84 -36.01 -20.42
C ASN A 493 -13.28 -36.57 -20.48
N ASN A 494 -13.94 -36.69 -19.34
CA ASN A 494 -15.32 -37.15 -19.24
C ASN A 494 -16.31 -36.06 -18.78
N ILE A 495 -17.60 -36.37 -18.87
CA ILE A 495 -18.73 -35.52 -18.44
C ILE A 495 -19.51 -36.32 -17.42
N ARG A 496 -19.78 -35.76 -16.25
CA ARG A 496 -20.62 -36.39 -15.23
C ARG A 496 -21.64 -35.44 -14.67
N PHE A 497 -22.84 -35.94 -14.55
CA PHE A 497 -23.88 -35.25 -13.79
C PHE A 497 -23.74 -35.59 -12.31
N TYR A 498 -23.98 -34.62 -11.48
CA TYR A 498 -24.13 -34.86 -10.05
C TYR A 498 -25.40 -35.74 -9.83
N ASP A 499 -25.25 -36.74 -9.02
CA ASP A 499 -26.34 -37.53 -8.43
C ASP A 499 -25.99 -37.80 -6.95
N HIS A 500 -27.01 -38.12 -6.15
CA HIS A 500 -26.82 -38.33 -4.70
C HIS A 500 -25.90 -39.49 -4.34
N SER A 501 -25.59 -40.41 -5.26
CA SER A 501 -24.65 -41.49 -5.01
C SER A 501 -23.22 -40.95 -4.81
N LEU A 502 -22.90 -39.77 -5.40
CA LEU A 502 -21.59 -39.11 -5.25
C LEU A 502 -21.37 -38.63 -3.82
N ASP A 503 -22.38 -38.18 -3.10
CA ASP A 503 -22.25 -37.81 -1.68
C ASP A 503 -21.82 -39.01 -0.85
N LEU A 504 -22.39 -40.20 -1.11
CA LEU A 504 -22.02 -41.44 -0.43
C LEU A 504 -20.58 -41.84 -0.73
N VAL A 505 -20.17 -41.74 -2.01
CA VAL A 505 -18.79 -42.03 -2.43
C VAL A 505 -17.80 -41.09 -1.74
N GLN A 506 -18.12 -39.81 -1.67
CA GLN A 506 -17.23 -38.82 -1.01
C GLN A 506 -17.16 -39.05 0.51
N GLN A 507 -18.26 -39.38 1.16
CA GLN A 507 -18.28 -39.73 2.58
C GLN A 507 -17.45 -41.00 2.84
N GLU A 508 -17.57 -42.02 1.96
CA GLU A 508 -16.80 -43.27 2.07
C GLU A 508 -15.31 -42.99 1.90
N LEU A 509 -14.90 -42.15 0.93
CA LEU A 509 -13.50 -41.76 0.73
C LEU A 509 -12.93 -41.00 1.93
N THR A 510 -13.70 -40.09 2.49
CA THR A 510 -13.28 -39.33 3.68
C THR A 510 -13.11 -40.26 4.90
N SER A 511 -14.03 -41.22 5.07
CA SER A 511 -13.91 -42.24 6.10
C SER A 511 -12.67 -43.13 5.85
N LEU A 512 -12.49 -43.63 4.62
CA LEU A 512 -11.32 -44.46 4.26
C LEU A 512 -10.00 -43.72 4.47
N GLN A 513 -9.93 -42.41 4.20
CA GLN A 513 -8.74 -41.61 4.46
C GLN A 513 -8.39 -41.56 5.95
N HIS A 514 -9.40 -41.38 6.82
CA HIS A 514 -9.22 -41.42 8.25
C HIS A 514 -8.79 -42.80 8.73
N ASP A 515 -9.50 -43.83 8.27
CA ASP A 515 -9.24 -45.24 8.63
C ASP A 515 -7.83 -45.70 8.17
N LEU A 516 -7.38 -45.32 6.94
CA LEU A 516 -6.04 -45.64 6.44
C LEU A 516 -4.92 -45.05 7.30
N LYS A 517 -5.12 -43.84 7.83
CA LYS A 517 -4.15 -43.24 8.75
C LYS A 517 -3.97 -44.05 10.03
N LEU A 518 -5.04 -44.62 10.53
CA LEU A 518 -4.99 -45.52 11.70
C LEU A 518 -4.48 -46.91 11.33
N ALA A 519 -4.83 -47.43 10.16
CA ALA A 519 -4.39 -48.73 9.65
C ALA A 519 -2.87 -48.87 9.57
N ILE A 520 -2.14 -47.82 9.26
CA ILE A 520 -0.66 -47.80 9.21
C ILE A 520 -0.06 -48.03 10.61
N GLU A 521 -0.80 -47.65 11.69
CA GLU A 521 -0.33 -47.78 13.09
C GLU A 521 -0.88 -49.04 13.77
N ASN A 522 -1.96 -49.66 13.27
CA ASN A 522 -2.71 -50.73 13.93
C ASN A 522 -2.55 -52.11 13.27
N ASP A 523 -1.50 -52.32 12.48
CA ASP A 523 -1.22 -53.59 11.79
C ASP A 523 -2.38 -54.12 10.91
N GLU A 524 -3.18 -53.18 10.32
CA GLU A 524 -4.26 -53.55 9.40
C GLU A 524 -3.80 -53.73 7.95
N LEU A 525 -2.56 -53.30 7.66
CA LEU A 525 -1.93 -53.47 6.36
C LEU A 525 -1.17 -54.81 6.32
N GLU A 526 -1.21 -55.47 5.18
CA GLU A 526 -0.54 -56.74 4.95
C GLU A 526 0.06 -56.79 3.54
N LEU A 527 1.19 -57.47 3.37
CA LEU A 527 1.78 -57.73 2.06
C LEU A 527 1.37 -59.11 1.50
N TYR A 528 0.88 -59.07 0.30
CA TYR A 528 0.69 -60.26 -0.50
C TYR A 528 1.81 -60.35 -1.54
N TYR A 529 2.20 -61.55 -1.88
CA TYR A 529 3.33 -61.84 -2.76
C TYR A 529 2.84 -62.54 -4.00
N GLN A 530 3.18 -61.99 -5.17
CA GLN A 530 2.82 -62.60 -6.46
C GLN A 530 4.07 -63.10 -7.17
N PRO A 531 4.09 -64.38 -7.58
CA PRO A 531 5.25 -64.94 -8.28
C PRO A 531 5.36 -64.39 -9.70
N ILE A 532 6.61 -64.09 -10.11
CA ILE A 532 7.03 -63.77 -11.46
C ILE A 532 7.82 -64.98 -11.96
N VAL A 533 7.35 -65.59 -13.02
CA VAL A 533 7.91 -66.91 -13.48
C VAL A 533 8.42 -66.81 -14.91
N SER A 534 9.35 -67.74 -15.24
CA SER A 534 9.83 -67.91 -16.61
C SER A 534 8.68 -68.44 -17.49
N ILE A 535 8.58 -67.93 -18.72
CA ILE A 535 7.52 -68.32 -19.66
C ILE A 535 7.65 -69.73 -20.15
N ASN A 536 8.90 -70.28 -20.15
CA ASN A 536 9.19 -71.60 -20.67
C ASN A 536 8.75 -72.76 -19.76
N ASP A 537 9.15 -72.65 -18.49
CA ASP A 537 9.09 -73.76 -17.55
C ASP A 537 8.37 -73.41 -16.23
N ASN A 538 7.83 -72.25 -16.14
CA ASN A 538 7.18 -71.76 -14.93
C ASN A 538 8.08 -71.72 -13.68
N THR A 539 9.39 -71.73 -13.86
CA THR A 539 10.29 -71.59 -12.70
C THR A 539 10.19 -70.27 -12.08
N LEU A 540 10.17 -70.20 -10.75
CA LEU A 540 10.10 -68.92 -9.98
C LEU A 540 11.37 -68.10 -10.22
N ASN A 541 11.19 -66.90 -10.71
CA ASN A 541 12.30 -66.00 -11.04
C ASN A 541 12.39 -64.83 -10.06
N ALA A 542 11.26 -64.15 -9.78
CA ALA A 542 11.19 -63.03 -8.87
C ALA A 542 9.80 -62.98 -8.22
N VAL A 543 9.58 -62.03 -7.35
CA VAL A 543 8.35 -61.87 -6.59
C VAL A 543 7.95 -60.40 -6.55
N GLU A 544 6.70 -60.08 -6.73
CA GLU A 544 6.19 -58.73 -6.47
C GLU A 544 5.41 -58.68 -5.18
N ALA A 545 5.76 -57.72 -4.28
CA ALA A 545 5.04 -57.46 -3.05
C ALA A 545 3.95 -56.44 -3.28
N LEU A 546 2.71 -56.84 -3.02
CA LEU A 546 1.51 -56.10 -3.28
C LEU A 546 0.77 -55.83 -1.97
N ILE A 547 0.62 -54.58 -1.60
CA ILE A 547 -0.07 -54.15 -0.37
C ILE A 547 -1.55 -54.52 -0.40
N ARG A 548 -2.09 -54.96 0.75
CA ARG A 548 -3.51 -55.20 1.01
C ARG A 548 -3.90 -54.54 2.31
N TRP A 549 -5.15 -54.20 2.44
CA TRP A 549 -5.68 -53.59 3.67
C TRP A 549 -6.79 -54.47 4.24
N ASN A 550 -6.54 -55.08 5.39
CA ASN A 550 -7.48 -55.88 6.14
C ASN A 550 -8.25 -55.00 7.09
N HIS A 551 -9.29 -54.33 6.54
CA HIS A 551 -10.09 -53.36 7.31
C HIS A 551 -11.00 -54.12 8.32
N PRO A 552 -11.06 -53.71 9.61
CA PRO A 552 -11.79 -54.42 10.66
C PRO A 552 -13.26 -54.65 10.36
N THR A 553 -13.91 -53.75 9.67
CA THR A 553 -15.36 -53.83 9.39
C THR A 553 -15.72 -54.03 7.91
N LYS A 554 -14.81 -53.65 6.99
CA LYS A 554 -15.06 -53.72 5.53
C LYS A 554 -14.37 -54.93 4.86
N GLY A 555 -13.57 -55.71 5.63
CA GLY A 555 -12.83 -56.83 5.13
C GLY A 555 -11.67 -56.39 4.25
N LEU A 556 -11.24 -57.22 3.31
CA LEU A 556 -10.09 -56.98 2.45
C LEU A 556 -10.37 -55.85 1.43
N ILE A 557 -9.66 -54.73 1.56
CA ILE A 557 -9.75 -53.61 0.64
C ILE A 557 -8.54 -53.63 -0.31
N MET A 558 -8.85 -53.60 -1.62
CA MET A 558 -7.84 -53.63 -2.68
C MET A 558 -7.19 -52.24 -2.88
N PRO A 559 -5.91 -52.19 -3.31
CA PRO A 559 -5.16 -50.95 -3.50
C PRO A 559 -5.84 -49.93 -4.40
N ASP A 560 -6.52 -50.35 -5.46
CA ASP A 560 -7.23 -49.49 -6.43
C ASP A 560 -8.26 -48.59 -5.75
N LYS A 561 -8.80 -49.00 -4.59
CA LYS A 561 -9.80 -48.21 -3.86
C LYS A 561 -9.21 -47.09 -2.99
N TYR A 562 -7.99 -47.27 -2.46
CA TYR A 562 -7.44 -46.33 -1.50
C TYR A 562 -6.11 -45.67 -1.93
N ILE A 563 -5.32 -46.26 -2.85
CA ILE A 563 -4.07 -45.67 -3.32
C ILE A 563 -4.25 -44.28 -3.96
N PRO A 564 -5.26 -44.05 -4.85
CA PRO A 564 -5.50 -42.72 -5.40
C PRO A 564 -5.74 -41.67 -4.32
N MET A 565 -6.64 -42.00 -3.35
CA MET A 565 -6.94 -41.12 -2.22
C MET A 565 -5.71 -40.89 -1.31
N ALA A 566 -4.92 -41.95 -1.05
CA ALA A 566 -3.67 -41.89 -0.30
C ALA A 566 -2.64 -40.97 -1.00
N THR A 567 -2.58 -41.01 -2.33
CA THR A 567 -1.70 -40.16 -3.14
C THR A 567 -2.11 -38.69 -3.06
N GLU A 568 -3.39 -38.38 -3.19
CA GLU A 568 -3.90 -37.02 -3.07
C GLU A 568 -3.71 -36.43 -1.68
N SER A 569 -4.01 -37.20 -0.65
CA SER A 569 -3.88 -36.81 0.76
C SER A 569 -2.42 -36.78 1.29
N GLY A 570 -1.46 -37.28 0.50
CA GLY A 570 -0.06 -37.43 0.93
C GLY A 570 0.20 -38.64 1.87
N LEU A 571 -0.81 -39.43 2.22
CA LEU A 571 -0.63 -40.62 3.04
C LEU A 571 0.17 -41.72 2.31
N ILE A 572 0.21 -41.69 0.98
CA ILE A 572 0.95 -42.65 0.15
C ILE A 572 2.42 -42.78 0.55
N THR A 573 3.06 -41.69 0.97
CA THR A 573 4.45 -41.72 1.46
C THR A 573 4.61 -42.58 2.72
N LYS A 574 3.64 -42.44 3.67
CA LYS A 574 3.62 -43.27 4.88
C LYS A 574 3.38 -44.74 4.58
N VAL A 575 2.44 -45.02 3.67
CA VAL A 575 2.15 -46.35 3.17
C VAL A 575 3.40 -46.97 2.49
N GLY A 576 4.07 -46.21 1.62
CA GLY A 576 5.28 -46.67 0.95
C GLY A 576 6.42 -47.01 1.91
N TRP A 577 6.58 -46.21 2.98
CA TRP A 577 7.58 -46.54 4.02
C TRP A 577 7.18 -47.73 4.85
N TRP A 578 5.88 -47.94 5.13
CA TRP A 578 5.42 -49.16 5.77
C TRP A 578 5.70 -50.39 4.91
N VAL A 579 5.40 -50.36 3.60
CA VAL A 579 5.73 -51.42 2.64
C VAL A 579 7.23 -51.71 2.62
N SER A 580 8.07 -50.65 2.53
CA SER A 580 9.54 -50.84 2.49
C SER A 580 10.07 -51.56 3.75
N LYS A 581 9.58 -51.18 4.93
CA LYS A 581 9.96 -51.83 6.18
C LYS A 581 9.48 -53.28 6.27
N GLU A 582 8.25 -53.53 5.89
CA GLU A 582 7.65 -54.86 5.98
C GLU A 582 8.28 -55.85 5.01
N VAL A 583 8.59 -55.40 3.76
CA VAL A 583 9.33 -56.24 2.83
C VAL A 583 10.74 -56.56 3.34
N CYS A 584 11.45 -55.59 3.91
CA CYS A 584 12.76 -55.86 4.52
C CYS A 584 12.66 -56.86 5.66
N ARG A 585 11.63 -56.73 6.52
CA ARG A 585 11.36 -57.67 7.61
C ARG A 585 11.08 -59.09 7.08
N GLN A 586 10.27 -59.23 6.07
CA GLN A 586 9.91 -60.52 5.49
C GLN A 586 11.10 -61.18 4.77
N LEU A 587 11.89 -60.37 4.01
CA LEU A 587 13.11 -60.88 3.36
C LEU A 587 14.14 -61.38 4.38
N ALA A 588 14.28 -60.69 5.52
CA ALA A 588 15.15 -61.14 6.61
C ALA A 588 14.74 -62.55 7.12
N LEU A 589 13.44 -62.74 7.37
CA LEU A 589 12.92 -64.05 7.78
C LEU A 589 13.16 -65.15 6.73
N TRP A 590 12.97 -64.87 5.46
CA TRP A 590 13.21 -65.84 4.38
C TRP A 590 14.71 -66.11 4.22
N GLN A 591 15.55 -65.13 4.42
CA GLN A 591 17.02 -65.29 4.36
C GLN A 591 17.53 -66.15 5.53
N GLU A 592 17.04 -65.86 6.77
CA GLU A 592 17.38 -66.67 7.97
C GLU A 592 16.92 -68.09 7.83
N SER A 593 15.78 -68.36 7.26
CA SER A 593 15.24 -69.72 7.01
C SER A 593 15.84 -70.40 5.84
N ASN A 594 16.77 -69.76 5.08
CA ASN A 594 17.43 -70.26 3.90
C ASN A 594 16.52 -70.87 2.82
N VAL A 595 15.31 -70.25 2.65
CA VAL A 595 14.26 -70.71 1.73
C VAL A 595 14.24 -69.97 0.40
N ILE A 596 15.06 -68.91 0.24
CA ILE A 596 15.07 -68.05 -0.94
C ILE A 596 15.56 -68.87 -2.19
N ASN A 597 14.62 -69.00 -3.15
CA ASN A 597 14.84 -69.65 -4.43
C ASN A 597 14.48 -68.72 -5.62
N PHE A 598 14.42 -67.40 -5.39
CA PHE A 598 14.14 -66.33 -6.36
C PHE A 598 15.27 -65.35 -6.41
N GLU A 599 15.31 -64.45 -7.43
CA GLU A 599 16.36 -63.48 -7.59
C GLU A 599 16.11 -62.24 -6.68
N TYR A 600 14.87 -61.71 -6.60
CA TYR A 600 14.53 -60.54 -5.83
C TYR A 600 13.03 -60.43 -5.51
N VAL A 601 12.69 -59.60 -4.56
CA VAL A 601 11.32 -59.07 -4.36
C VAL A 601 11.27 -57.63 -4.85
N SER A 602 10.28 -57.29 -5.66
CA SER A 602 10.02 -55.90 -6.08
C SER A 602 8.92 -55.24 -5.27
N ILE A 603 9.06 -53.94 -5.07
CA ILE A 603 8.05 -53.08 -4.44
C ILE A 603 7.75 -51.84 -5.29
N ASN A 604 6.51 -51.46 -5.35
CA ASN A 604 6.06 -50.25 -6.04
C ASN A 604 6.42 -48.97 -5.26
N ILE A 605 7.13 -48.04 -5.91
CA ILE A 605 7.50 -46.74 -5.34
C ILE A 605 6.80 -45.61 -6.08
N ASN A 606 6.13 -44.75 -5.35
CA ASN A 606 5.50 -43.55 -5.94
C ASN A 606 6.43 -42.34 -6.01
N ALA A 607 6.11 -41.40 -6.90
CA ALA A 607 6.92 -40.20 -7.15
C ALA A 607 7.18 -39.35 -5.90
N ARG A 608 6.18 -39.22 -4.99
CA ARG A 608 6.32 -38.41 -3.76
C ARG A 608 7.32 -39.02 -2.79
N GLN A 609 7.31 -40.36 -2.65
CA GLN A 609 8.25 -41.07 -1.80
C GLN A 609 9.68 -41.02 -2.39
N LEU A 610 9.80 -41.22 -3.69
CA LEU A 610 11.11 -41.17 -4.40
C LEU A 610 11.80 -39.82 -4.26
N ASN A 611 11.01 -38.74 -4.28
CA ASN A 611 11.51 -37.39 -4.19
C ASN A 611 11.70 -36.84 -2.74
N GLU A 612 11.59 -37.71 -1.71
CA GLU A 612 11.98 -37.33 -0.35
C GLU A 612 13.50 -37.08 -0.27
N ILE A 613 13.90 -36.02 0.44
CA ILE A 613 15.31 -35.56 0.50
C ILE A 613 16.29 -36.67 0.91
N ASN A 614 15.91 -37.60 1.80
CA ASN A 614 16.75 -38.66 2.36
C ASN A 614 16.25 -40.06 1.95
N PHE A 615 15.64 -40.17 0.77
CA PHE A 615 15.03 -41.44 0.35
C PHE A 615 16.02 -42.58 0.32
N VAL A 616 17.19 -42.43 -0.33
CA VAL A 616 18.24 -43.47 -0.47
C VAL A 616 18.76 -43.89 0.90
N ASP A 617 19.16 -42.92 1.74
CA ASP A 617 19.71 -43.20 3.09
C ASP A 617 18.69 -43.94 3.96
N ARG A 618 17.41 -43.53 3.90
CA ARG A 618 16.36 -44.15 4.68
C ARG A 618 16.06 -45.57 4.25
N LEU A 619 16.11 -45.86 2.94
CA LEU A 619 15.93 -47.17 2.40
C LEU A 619 17.14 -48.08 2.72
N SER A 620 18.38 -47.60 2.53
CA SER A 620 19.61 -48.30 2.92
C SER A 620 19.62 -48.63 4.41
N ASN A 621 19.11 -47.71 5.26
CA ASN A 621 18.96 -48.01 6.70
C ASN A 621 17.93 -49.11 6.96
N CYS A 622 16.81 -49.19 6.24
CA CYS A 622 15.86 -50.29 6.38
C CYS A 622 16.49 -51.67 6.00
N ILE A 623 17.25 -51.70 4.91
CA ILE A 623 17.97 -52.88 4.43
C ILE A 623 19.03 -53.31 5.44
N THR A 624 19.85 -52.39 5.93
CA THR A 624 20.92 -52.66 6.90
C THR A 624 20.36 -53.16 8.22
N GLN A 625 19.28 -52.54 8.73
CA GLN A 625 18.61 -52.97 9.96
C GLN A 625 17.98 -54.35 9.83
N GLY A 626 17.46 -54.67 8.63
CA GLY A 626 16.98 -56.02 8.33
C GLY A 626 18.07 -57.07 8.10
N GLY A 627 19.33 -56.65 7.92
CA GLY A 627 20.45 -57.56 7.63
C GLY A 627 20.29 -58.30 6.30
N ILE A 628 19.52 -57.71 5.35
CA ILE A 628 19.25 -58.35 4.05
C ILE A 628 20.28 -57.95 3.00
N ASN A 629 20.50 -58.85 2.04
CA ASN A 629 21.29 -58.50 0.88
C ASN A 629 20.54 -57.47 0.01
N PRO A 630 21.11 -56.26 -0.26
CA PRO A 630 20.44 -55.26 -1.06
C PRO A 630 19.94 -55.73 -2.42
N SER A 631 20.61 -56.67 -3.06
CA SER A 631 20.22 -57.25 -4.36
C SER A 631 18.90 -58.03 -4.34
N LEU A 632 18.42 -58.42 -3.15
CA LEU A 632 17.13 -59.07 -2.99
C LEU A 632 15.96 -58.13 -3.04
N LEU A 633 16.17 -56.78 -2.98
CA LEU A 633 15.13 -55.75 -3.09
C LEU A 633 15.27 -55.02 -4.41
N LYS A 634 14.18 -54.88 -5.14
CA LYS A 634 14.09 -54.07 -6.34
C LYS A 634 12.94 -53.08 -6.26
N LEU A 635 13.11 -51.91 -6.87
CA LEU A 635 12.11 -50.84 -6.84
C LEU A 635 11.42 -50.72 -8.20
N ASP A 636 10.11 -50.87 -8.24
CA ASP A 636 9.29 -50.68 -9.44
C ASP A 636 8.88 -49.24 -9.53
N LEU A 637 9.24 -48.55 -10.61
CA LEU A 637 8.97 -47.14 -10.88
C LEU A 637 8.14 -47.02 -12.15
N THR A 638 6.95 -46.42 -12.05
CA THR A 638 6.11 -46.18 -13.23
C THR A 638 6.76 -45.18 -14.18
N GLU A 639 6.43 -45.28 -15.47
CA GLU A 639 6.89 -44.36 -16.51
C GLU A 639 6.62 -42.88 -16.14
N THR A 640 5.46 -42.58 -15.58
CA THR A 640 5.10 -41.24 -15.13
C THR A 640 5.97 -40.73 -14.01
N THR A 641 6.33 -41.59 -13.04
CA THR A 641 7.24 -41.25 -11.93
C THR A 641 8.64 -40.86 -12.46
N LEU A 642 9.09 -41.47 -13.54
CA LEU A 642 10.38 -41.15 -14.17
C LEU A 642 10.38 -39.78 -14.85
N LEU A 643 9.25 -39.38 -15.44
CA LEU A 643 9.15 -38.16 -16.23
C LEU A 643 8.90 -36.89 -15.36
N ASP A 644 8.30 -37.03 -14.19
CA ASP A 644 7.96 -35.91 -13.31
C ASP A 644 9.20 -35.05 -12.92
N ASN A 645 10.34 -35.66 -12.70
CA ASN A 645 11.62 -34.96 -12.46
C ASN A 645 12.81 -35.80 -12.91
N PHE A 646 12.96 -35.96 -14.22
CA PHE A 646 13.93 -36.88 -14.83
C PHE A 646 15.35 -36.72 -14.29
N THR A 647 15.86 -35.48 -14.18
CA THR A 647 17.26 -35.25 -13.75
C THR A 647 17.49 -35.71 -12.32
N ASN A 648 16.56 -35.40 -11.40
CA ASN A 648 16.64 -35.82 -10.01
C ASN A 648 16.50 -37.34 -9.86
N THR A 649 15.52 -37.91 -10.56
CA THR A 649 15.27 -39.36 -10.59
C THR A 649 16.50 -40.14 -11.08
N GLN A 650 17.20 -39.65 -12.11
CA GLN A 650 18.45 -40.26 -12.60
C GLN A 650 19.55 -40.31 -11.53
N VAL A 651 19.70 -39.21 -10.74
CA VAL A 651 20.66 -39.16 -9.63
C VAL A 651 20.29 -40.17 -8.55
N ILE A 652 19.00 -40.22 -8.16
CA ILE A 652 18.51 -41.15 -7.14
C ILE A 652 18.74 -42.57 -7.55
N ILE A 653 18.39 -42.96 -8.79
CA ILE A 653 18.61 -44.33 -9.30
C ILE A 653 20.09 -44.69 -9.33
N LYS A 654 20.98 -43.75 -9.68
CA LYS A 654 22.41 -43.95 -9.61
C LYS A 654 22.88 -44.24 -8.18
N ASN A 655 22.45 -43.45 -7.21
CA ASN A 655 22.81 -43.64 -5.80
C ASN A 655 22.26 -44.98 -5.26
N LEU A 656 21.03 -45.36 -5.60
CA LEU A 656 20.46 -46.67 -5.25
C LEU A 656 21.30 -47.81 -5.78
N LYS A 657 21.78 -47.71 -7.04
CA LYS A 657 22.63 -48.70 -7.66
C LYS A 657 24.00 -48.82 -6.95
N GLU A 658 24.57 -47.74 -6.47
CA GLU A 658 25.79 -47.71 -5.67
C GLU A 658 25.60 -48.45 -4.34
N GLU A 659 24.39 -48.42 -3.76
CA GLU A 659 23.97 -49.17 -2.58
C GLU A 659 23.56 -50.62 -2.90
N GLY A 660 23.64 -51.06 -4.15
CA GLY A 660 23.31 -52.43 -4.59
C GLY A 660 21.81 -52.66 -4.83
N ILE A 661 20.98 -51.60 -4.84
CA ILE A 661 19.55 -51.68 -5.08
C ILE A 661 19.27 -51.35 -6.55
N GLU A 662 18.62 -52.25 -7.24
CA GLU A 662 18.26 -52.06 -8.66
C GLU A 662 16.81 -51.54 -8.81
N CYS A 663 16.56 -50.86 -9.92
CA CYS A 663 15.23 -50.34 -10.28
C CYS A 663 14.71 -51.02 -11.56
N SER A 664 13.40 -51.18 -11.66
CA SER A 664 12.66 -51.59 -12.85
C SER A 664 11.74 -50.50 -13.35
N ILE A 665 11.41 -50.52 -14.62
CA ILE A 665 10.39 -49.68 -15.21
C ILE A 665 9.07 -50.46 -15.18
N ASP A 666 8.06 -49.87 -14.58
CA ASP A 666 6.72 -50.46 -14.49
C ASP A 666 5.71 -49.70 -15.38
N ASP A 667 4.58 -50.35 -15.73
CA ASP A 667 3.53 -49.85 -16.58
C ASP A 667 4.00 -49.31 -17.95
N PHE A 668 5.08 -49.92 -18.51
CA PHE A 668 5.70 -49.41 -19.73
C PHE A 668 4.78 -49.47 -20.95
N GLY A 669 4.70 -48.33 -21.68
CA GLY A 669 3.90 -48.15 -22.91
C GLY A 669 2.58 -47.45 -22.70
N THR A 670 2.19 -47.12 -21.46
CA THR A 670 0.97 -46.39 -21.16
C THR A 670 1.18 -44.85 -21.19
N GLY A 671 2.45 -44.38 -21.28
CA GLY A 671 2.84 -42.99 -21.28
C GLY A 671 3.54 -42.53 -22.57
N TYR A 672 4.10 -41.33 -22.56
CA TYR A 672 4.84 -40.71 -23.66
C TYR A 672 6.33 -41.14 -23.62
N SER A 673 6.64 -42.42 -23.90
CA SER A 673 8.01 -42.90 -23.87
C SER A 673 8.89 -42.32 -24.96
N SER A 674 9.79 -41.43 -24.59
CA SER A 674 10.95 -41.14 -25.43
C SER A 674 12.02 -42.21 -25.21
N LEU A 675 12.32 -43.02 -26.21
CA LEU A 675 13.40 -44.02 -26.20
C LEU A 675 14.75 -43.45 -25.75
N SER A 676 14.92 -42.12 -25.82
CA SER A 676 16.13 -41.45 -25.38
C SER A 676 16.37 -41.56 -23.85
N TYR A 677 15.31 -41.72 -23.05
CA TYR A 677 15.42 -41.84 -21.60
C TYR A 677 15.87 -43.23 -21.16
N LEU A 678 15.39 -44.27 -21.86
CA LEU A 678 15.78 -45.64 -21.56
C LEU A 678 17.30 -45.85 -21.64
N LYS A 679 17.98 -45.18 -22.57
CA LYS A 679 19.42 -45.23 -22.73
C LYS A 679 20.20 -44.55 -21.62
N LYS A 680 19.60 -43.57 -20.94
CA LYS A 680 20.29 -42.72 -19.95
C LYS A 680 20.19 -43.25 -18.53
N ILE A 681 19.23 -44.12 -18.24
CA ILE A 681 19.01 -44.70 -16.92
C ILE A 681 19.37 -46.18 -16.94
N ALA A 682 20.12 -46.65 -15.93
CA ALA A 682 20.62 -48.00 -15.85
C ALA A 682 19.60 -48.97 -15.22
N PHE A 683 18.44 -49.16 -15.87
CA PHE A 683 17.48 -50.19 -15.48
C PHE A 683 17.95 -51.59 -15.86
N LYS A 684 17.37 -52.60 -15.24
CA LYS A 684 17.62 -54.02 -15.53
C LYS A 684 16.38 -54.75 -15.96
N VAL A 685 15.21 -54.27 -15.60
CA VAL A 685 13.93 -54.90 -15.83
C VAL A 685 12.96 -53.91 -16.45
N LEU A 686 12.14 -54.42 -17.38
CA LEU A 686 11.07 -53.66 -18.03
C LEU A 686 9.79 -54.49 -17.90
N LYS A 687 8.77 -53.96 -17.23
CA LYS A 687 7.46 -54.60 -17.05
C LYS A 687 6.45 -53.99 -18.03
N ILE A 688 5.79 -54.83 -18.79
CA ILE A 688 4.78 -54.48 -19.79
C ILE A 688 3.40 -54.58 -19.11
N ASP A 689 2.64 -53.48 -19.11
CA ASP A 689 1.34 -53.41 -18.47
C ASP A 689 0.31 -54.38 -19.07
N LYS A 690 -0.54 -54.93 -18.22
CA LYS A 690 -1.66 -55.81 -18.56
C LYS A 690 -2.61 -55.30 -19.61
N ILE A 691 -2.70 -53.96 -19.81
CA ILE A 691 -3.61 -53.35 -20.78
C ILE A 691 -3.34 -53.84 -22.21
N PHE A 692 -2.06 -54.11 -22.54
CA PHE A 692 -1.67 -54.61 -23.86
C PHE A 692 -1.92 -56.10 -24.03
N VAL A 693 -1.99 -56.84 -22.94
CA VAL A 693 -2.25 -58.27 -22.94
C VAL A 693 -3.74 -58.61 -23.05
N LYS A 694 -4.62 -57.73 -22.53
CA LYS A 694 -6.04 -57.99 -22.42
C LYS A 694 -6.72 -58.32 -23.74
N ASP A 695 -6.32 -57.65 -24.83
CA ASP A 695 -6.89 -57.83 -26.17
C ASP A 695 -5.94 -58.41 -27.19
N MET A 696 -4.72 -58.84 -26.79
CA MET A 696 -3.67 -59.29 -27.66
C MET A 696 -4.05 -60.49 -28.57
N LEU A 697 -4.99 -61.29 -28.15
CA LEU A 697 -5.45 -62.46 -28.96
C LEU A 697 -6.37 -62.05 -30.12
N THR A 698 -7.03 -60.89 -30.01
CA THR A 698 -8.01 -60.42 -30.99
C THR A 698 -7.55 -59.17 -31.75
N ASN A 699 -6.57 -58.44 -31.21
CA ASN A 699 -6.08 -57.19 -31.75
C ASN A 699 -4.62 -57.34 -32.25
N PRO A 700 -4.38 -57.31 -33.57
CA PRO A 700 -3.02 -57.42 -34.14
C PRO A 700 -2.13 -56.28 -33.71
N ASP A 701 -2.67 -55.05 -33.51
CA ASP A 701 -1.86 -53.87 -33.12
C ASP A 701 -1.27 -54.07 -31.74
N SER A 702 -2.01 -54.66 -30.79
CA SER A 702 -1.53 -54.99 -29.45
C SER A 702 -0.41 -56.01 -29.49
N GLN A 703 -0.50 -57.01 -30.38
CA GLN A 703 0.60 -58.00 -30.57
C GLN A 703 1.88 -57.33 -31.12
N GLU A 704 1.75 -56.49 -32.16
CA GLU A 704 2.90 -55.81 -32.76
C GLU A 704 3.54 -54.82 -31.76
N LEU A 705 2.74 -54.18 -30.92
CA LEU A 705 3.27 -53.32 -29.86
C LEU A 705 4.05 -54.12 -28.82
N ILE A 706 3.52 -55.24 -28.32
CA ILE A 706 4.24 -56.14 -27.40
C ILE A 706 5.56 -56.62 -28.04
N LYS A 707 5.56 -57.07 -29.29
CA LYS A 707 6.78 -57.48 -30.02
C LYS A 707 7.82 -56.35 -30.08
N SER A 708 7.33 -55.11 -30.36
CA SER A 708 8.20 -53.93 -30.44
C SER A 708 8.84 -53.63 -29.09
N ILE A 709 8.07 -53.66 -28.00
CA ILE A 709 8.57 -53.41 -26.63
C ILE A 709 9.58 -54.53 -26.23
N VAL A 710 9.27 -55.80 -26.50
CA VAL A 710 10.18 -56.93 -26.24
C VAL A 710 11.49 -56.74 -27.00
N SER A 711 11.40 -56.32 -28.29
CA SER A 711 12.62 -56.05 -29.10
C SER A 711 13.46 -54.92 -28.52
N ILE A 712 12.82 -53.84 -28.03
CA ILE A 712 13.48 -52.75 -27.32
C ILE A 712 14.17 -53.26 -26.06
N GLY A 713 13.48 -54.05 -25.24
CA GLY A 713 14.06 -54.68 -24.05
C GLY A 713 15.31 -55.46 -24.35
N ARG A 714 15.29 -56.29 -25.42
CA ARG A 714 16.49 -57.05 -25.88
C ARG A 714 17.62 -56.11 -26.28
N GLN A 715 17.37 -55.08 -27.07
CA GLN A 715 18.39 -54.11 -27.51
C GLN A 715 19.14 -53.44 -26.37
N PHE A 716 18.41 -53.15 -25.30
CA PHE A 716 18.96 -52.51 -24.09
C PHE A 716 19.43 -53.52 -23.04
N ASN A 717 19.33 -54.82 -23.32
CA ASN A 717 19.68 -55.89 -22.40
C ASN A 717 18.89 -55.86 -21.08
N TYR A 718 17.58 -55.53 -21.19
CA TYR A 718 16.63 -55.59 -20.10
C TYR A 718 15.97 -56.95 -20.02
N LYS A 719 15.72 -57.42 -18.80
CA LYS A 719 14.82 -58.56 -18.56
C LYS A 719 13.40 -58.06 -18.71
N VAL A 720 12.64 -58.69 -19.63
CA VAL A 720 11.26 -58.28 -19.89
C VAL A 720 10.30 -59.15 -19.08
N ILE A 721 9.37 -58.50 -18.37
CA ILE A 721 8.28 -59.12 -17.64
C ILE A 721 6.97 -58.66 -18.27
N ILE A 722 6.04 -59.57 -18.50
CA ILE A 722 4.73 -59.25 -19.04
C ILE A 722 3.68 -59.52 -17.96
N GLU A 723 2.89 -58.51 -17.65
CA GLU A 723 1.89 -58.58 -16.60
C GLU A 723 0.48 -58.97 -17.10
N GLY A 724 -0.30 -59.53 -16.21
CA GLY A 724 -1.73 -59.80 -16.46
C GLY A 724 -2.02 -60.98 -17.38
N ILE A 725 -1.13 -61.99 -17.41
CA ILE A 725 -1.37 -63.24 -18.17
C ILE A 725 -2.43 -64.08 -17.42
N GLU A 726 -3.57 -64.33 -18.08
CA GLU A 726 -4.73 -65.02 -17.48
C GLU A 726 -5.01 -66.35 -18.16
N THR A 727 -4.62 -66.56 -19.45
CA THR A 727 -4.91 -67.76 -20.20
C THR A 727 -3.65 -68.40 -20.80
N GLU A 728 -3.74 -69.71 -21.01
CA GLU A 728 -2.63 -70.44 -21.60
C GLU A 728 -2.36 -70.09 -23.08
N GLU A 729 -3.42 -69.64 -23.80
CA GLU A 729 -3.32 -69.12 -25.16
C GLU A 729 -2.47 -67.86 -25.21
N GLN A 730 -2.64 -66.93 -24.21
CA GLN A 730 -1.86 -65.73 -24.09
C GLN A 730 -0.38 -66.12 -23.85
N ARG A 731 -0.09 -67.07 -22.93
CA ARG A 731 1.26 -67.52 -22.62
C ARG A 731 1.93 -68.15 -23.87
N GLN A 732 1.23 -68.99 -24.59
CA GLN A 732 1.79 -69.62 -25.80
C GLN A 732 2.14 -68.60 -26.87
N LYS A 733 1.24 -67.56 -27.05
CA LYS A 733 1.45 -66.50 -28.01
C LYS A 733 2.70 -65.66 -27.68
N LEU A 734 2.87 -65.38 -26.40
CA LEU A 734 4.05 -64.63 -25.93
C LEU A 734 5.34 -65.48 -26.06
N MET A 735 5.28 -66.79 -25.86
CA MET A 735 6.38 -67.67 -26.03
C MET A 735 6.86 -67.80 -27.52
N GLU A 736 5.91 -67.58 -28.48
CA GLU A 736 6.25 -67.44 -29.91
C GLU A 736 7.02 -66.13 -30.20
N ILE A 737 6.79 -65.09 -29.41
CA ILE A 737 7.48 -63.82 -29.56
C ILE A 737 8.88 -63.86 -28.99
N ASP A 738 9.01 -64.34 -27.76
CA ASP A 738 10.30 -64.49 -27.08
C ASP A 738 10.23 -65.52 -25.94
N SER A 739 11.06 -66.53 -26.00
CA SER A 739 11.15 -67.57 -24.98
C SER A 739 11.93 -67.16 -23.71
N ASN A 740 12.62 -65.99 -23.73
CA ASN A 740 13.44 -65.52 -22.61
C ASN A 740 12.73 -64.49 -21.73
N ILE A 741 11.42 -64.30 -21.89
CA ILE A 741 10.63 -63.38 -21.07
C ILE A 741 10.15 -64.09 -19.81
N CYS A 742 9.86 -63.24 -18.78
CA CYS A 742 9.12 -63.68 -17.62
C CYS A 742 7.68 -63.14 -17.69
N TYR A 743 6.80 -63.79 -16.96
CA TYR A 743 5.42 -63.32 -16.86
C TYR A 743 4.90 -63.38 -15.44
N GLN A 744 3.87 -62.55 -15.21
CA GLN A 744 3.09 -62.48 -13.98
C GLN A 744 1.61 -62.47 -14.35
N GLY A 745 0.79 -63.23 -13.63
CA GLY A 745 -0.64 -63.21 -13.91
C GLY A 745 -1.39 -64.35 -13.21
N TYR A 746 -2.74 -64.27 -13.32
CA TYR A 746 -3.61 -65.23 -12.66
C TYR A 746 -3.57 -66.65 -13.29
N LEU A 747 -2.98 -66.75 -14.44
CA LEU A 747 -2.68 -68.07 -15.04
C LEU A 747 -1.81 -68.92 -14.12
N PHE A 748 -0.74 -68.34 -13.56
CA PHE A 748 0.16 -69.05 -12.66
C PHE A 748 -0.33 -69.00 -11.20
N SER A 749 -0.43 -67.77 -10.65
CA SER A 749 -0.98 -67.57 -9.29
C SER A 749 -1.47 -66.14 -9.11
N LYS A 750 -2.53 -65.99 -8.29
CA LYS A 750 -2.86 -64.69 -7.68
C LYS A 750 -1.81 -64.35 -6.62
N ALA A 751 -1.76 -63.10 -6.21
CA ALA A 751 -0.99 -62.71 -5.03
C ALA A 751 -1.57 -63.39 -3.80
N VAL A 752 -0.72 -63.96 -2.95
CA VAL A 752 -1.07 -64.69 -1.74
C VAL A 752 -0.32 -64.16 -0.52
N PRO A 753 -0.82 -64.30 0.71
CA PRO A 753 -0.08 -63.94 1.93
C PRO A 753 1.27 -64.62 2.05
N ALA A 754 2.21 -64.03 2.82
CA ALA A 754 3.58 -64.52 2.95
C ALA A 754 3.65 -65.99 3.31
N LYS A 755 2.86 -66.45 4.29
CA LYS A 755 2.84 -67.85 4.74
C LYS A 755 2.38 -68.80 3.62
N GLU A 756 1.33 -68.45 2.89
CA GLU A 756 0.87 -69.29 1.77
C GLU A 756 1.89 -69.25 0.63
N PHE A 757 2.59 -68.13 0.41
CA PHE A 757 3.66 -68.04 -0.57
C PHE A 757 4.82 -68.98 -0.23
N GLU A 758 5.24 -69.01 1.03
CA GLU A 758 6.26 -69.93 1.52
C GLU A 758 5.89 -71.38 1.28
N GLU A 759 4.69 -71.78 1.69
CA GLU A 759 4.20 -73.16 1.56
C GLU A 759 4.10 -73.61 0.08
N ARG A 760 3.78 -72.74 -0.83
CA ARG A 760 3.48 -73.05 -2.23
C ARG A 760 4.73 -72.99 -3.15
N PHE A 761 5.62 -72.03 -2.91
CA PHE A 761 6.64 -71.63 -3.88
C PHE A 761 8.07 -71.66 -3.34
N LEU A 762 8.29 -71.66 -2.01
CA LEU A 762 9.60 -71.69 -1.42
C LEU A 762 9.95 -73.15 -1.00
N THR A 763 10.92 -73.73 -1.62
CA THR A 763 11.41 -75.02 -1.19
C THR A 763 12.64 -74.91 -0.28
N TYR A 764 12.60 -75.61 0.86
CA TYR A 764 13.79 -75.72 1.69
C TYR A 764 14.95 -76.27 0.85
N LYS A 765 16.03 -75.52 0.75
CA LYS A 765 17.31 -76.12 0.26
C LYS A 765 17.80 -77.09 1.34
N GLU A 766 17.61 -78.43 1.14
CA GLU A 766 18.32 -79.34 1.98
C GLU A 766 19.81 -79.04 1.88
N THR A 767 20.42 -78.67 2.97
CA THR A 767 21.87 -78.54 3.08
C THR A 767 22.41 -79.94 3.02
N ILE A 768 22.85 -80.33 1.82
CA ILE A 768 23.66 -81.55 1.68
C ILE A 768 24.98 -81.24 2.39
N SER A 769 25.12 -81.78 3.60
CA SER A 769 26.32 -81.75 4.45
C SER A 769 27.49 -82.51 3.82
#